data_563faeb759ed3e41e914ee14a88cdf12
#
_entry.id   563faeb759ed3e41e914ee14a88cdf12
#
_cell.length_a   1.000
_cell.length_b   1.000
_cell.length_c   1.000
_cell.angle_alpha   90.00
_cell.angle_beta   90.00
_cell.angle_gamma   90.00
#
_symmetry.space_group_name_H-M   'P 1'
#
loop_
_entity.id
_entity.type
_entity.pdbx_description
1 polymer ?
#
loop_
_entity_poly.entity_id
_entity_poly.type
_entity_poly.pdbx_seq_one_letter_code
_entity_poly.pdbx_strand_id
1 'polypeptide(L)'
;MDVSRLHWTLSRLKAMSPSEVGFRVGRKIRGTAERAGIGLARPAVPSGQCGRAWLTSLPRKFAVERYARAADRILDGYFDVFSLRATCLGFPPRWNVDPRTGIEAPLVFGKELNYRDSALVGDVKYLWEPNRHLELVTLAQAWHLTGEERYANACRTLLNSWFDQCPYPRGINWCVSLEHAVRLVNWSFAWFLLGGEDAPIFAGEAGRAFRARWLESIYQHCHFIPRHWSRHSSANNHLLGEATGLFVGALTWPLWRESAQWARQARAELEREALAQTYADGVNKEQALWYHHAVADMMLVAGLVARANGRDFGQDYWARLEVMLEFIASVMDVGGNVPMIGDADEGVLVRFVPEKSGVFRSLLSTGAILFRRPAMRAKGGIFDDKTRWLLGDDAEGDFARIDASKAFPVRRAFPEGGYFILGEDLDTPREIRILTDTGPLGYLAIAAHGHADALAFTLSVGGKPILVDPGTFSYSEMPWRHYFRSTAAHNTVVIDGQDQSEFGGSFLWLQHANAVVEAFRAAGDEQTLTAHHDGYRRLPDPVRHRRTWRYTAGAATLGLTDELACSGPHSVAVYWHFAPECTVSIEGNSVVANRDGARVVLRCPNGLAPSLASDWFSDGFDTKVPATTAVFGGQIAGNAIFRTELKINAA
;
A
#
# COMPACT_ATOMS: atom_id res chain seq x y z
N MET A 1 15.03 33.69 -9.57
CA MET A 1 14.56 32.50 -8.80
C MET A 1 13.10 32.75 -8.50
N ASP A 2 12.26 31.80 -8.89
CA ASP A 2 10.81 31.86 -8.65
C ASP A 2 10.56 31.90 -7.13
N VAL A 3 9.75 32.85 -6.65
CA VAL A 3 9.44 33.05 -5.22
C VAL A 3 8.82 31.77 -4.62
N SER A 4 8.04 31.06 -5.42
CA SER A 4 7.42 29.77 -5.04
C SER A 4 8.48 28.69 -4.77
N ARG A 5 9.51 28.62 -5.59
CA ARG A 5 10.64 27.67 -5.44
C ARG A 5 11.51 28.00 -4.23
N LEU A 6 11.67 29.27 -3.90
CA LEU A 6 12.39 29.69 -2.71
C LEU A 6 11.60 29.33 -1.45
N HIS A 7 10.30 29.62 -1.42
CA HIS A 7 9.40 29.26 -0.32
C HIS A 7 9.41 27.74 -0.08
N TRP A 8 9.23 26.95 -1.13
CA TRP A 8 9.30 25.48 -1.07
C TRP A 8 10.64 25.00 -0.49
N THR A 9 11.77 25.55 -0.97
CA THR A 9 13.10 25.17 -0.51
C THR A 9 13.29 25.48 0.98
N LEU A 10 12.84 26.66 1.44
CA LEU A 10 12.94 27.07 2.84
C LEU A 10 12.04 26.22 3.75
N SER A 11 10.81 25.94 3.34
CA SER A 11 9.88 25.07 4.07
C SER A 11 10.44 23.64 4.18
N ARG A 12 11.03 23.13 3.09
CA ARG A 12 11.68 21.82 3.08
C ARG A 12 12.90 21.77 4.01
N LEU A 13 13.74 22.79 4.03
CA LEU A 13 14.89 22.87 4.94
C LEU A 13 14.48 22.97 6.41
N LYS A 14 13.41 23.73 6.71
CA LYS A 14 12.88 23.83 8.08
C LYS A 14 12.33 22.50 8.60
N ALA A 15 11.78 21.67 7.72
CA ALA A 15 11.26 20.34 8.05
C ALA A 15 12.35 19.28 8.28
N MET A 16 13.63 19.57 7.95
CA MET A 16 14.74 18.62 8.11
C MET A 16 15.48 18.84 9.44
N SER A 17 15.81 17.75 10.13
CA SER A 17 16.73 17.80 11.26
C SER A 17 18.19 18.00 10.80
N PRO A 18 19.09 18.54 11.65
CA PRO A 18 20.51 18.62 11.33
C PRO A 18 21.14 17.26 10.98
N SER A 19 20.68 16.18 11.61
CA SER A 19 21.12 14.81 11.31
C SER A 19 20.69 14.35 9.92
N GLU A 20 19.50 14.74 9.46
CA GLU A 20 19.04 14.47 8.10
C GLU A 20 19.89 15.21 7.07
N VAL A 21 20.20 16.48 7.32
CA VAL A 21 21.09 17.27 6.43
C VAL A 21 22.45 16.59 6.33
N GLY A 22 23.06 16.22 7.45
CA GLY A 22 24.34 15.49 7.48
C GLY A 22 24.29 14.17 6.71
N PHE A 23 23.22 13.40 6.89
CA PHE A 23 22.98 12.16 6.16
C PHE A 23 22.89 12.38 4.64
N ARG A 24 22.16 13.41 4.19
CA ARG A 24 22.01 13.74 2.76
C ARG A 24 23.33 14.17 2.12
N VAL A 25 24.14 14.95 2.85
CA VAL A 25 25.50 15.31 2.41
C VAL A 25 26.37 14.07 2.30
N GLY A 26 26.38 13.20 3.31
CA GLY A 26 27.12 11.94 3.29
C GLY A 26 26.71 11.02 2.12
N ARG A 27 25.40 10.95 1.81
CA ARG A 27 24.90 10.24 0.62
C ARG A 27 25.46 10.80 -0.67
N LYS A 28 25.50 12.14 -0.81
CA LYS A 28 26.02 12.78 -2.03
C LYS A 28 27.51 12.49 -2.20
N ILE A 29 28.30 12.60 -1.13
CA ILE A 29 29.75 12.26 -1.14
C ILE A 29 29.95 10.78 -1.53
N ARG A 30 29.19 9.88 -0.95
CA ARG A 30 29.24 8.45 -1.27
C ARG A 30 28.91 8.21 -2.75
N GLY A 31 27.82 8.80 -3.27
CA GLY A 31 27.46 8.66 -4.67
C GLY A 31 28.55 9.14 -5.63
N THR A 32 29.24 10.25 -5.30
CA THR A 32 30.37 10.73 -6.07
C THR A 32 31.56 9.75 -6.04
N ALA A 33 31.86 9.16 -4.88
CA ALA A 33 32.90 8.15 -4.75
C ALA A 33 32.57 6.86 -5.54
N GLU A 34 31.34 6.38 -5.45
CA GLU A 34 30.85 5.21 -6.19
C GLU A 34 30.85 5.43 -7.69
N ARG A 35 30.49 6.63 -8.16
CA ARG A 35 30.63 7.00 -9.57
C ARG A 35 32.08 6.90 -10.06
N ALA A 36 33.06 7.22 -9.20
CA ALA A 36 34.49 7.05 -9.48
C ALA A 36 34.98 5.59 -9.27
N GLY A 37 34.08 4.64 -9.02
CA GLY A 37 34.41 3.22 -8.80
C GLY A 37 34.82 2.87 -7.36
N ILE A 38 34.79 3.82 -6.42
CA ILE A 38 35.22 3.59 -5.02
C ILE A 38 34.04 3.09 -4.20
N GLY A 39 34.14 1.91 -3.59
CA GLY A 39 33.13 1.32 -2.73
C GLY A 39 32.01 0.58 -3.49
N LEU A 40 32.16 0.38 -4.79
CA LEU A 40 31.29 -0.51 -5.56
C LEU A 40 31.46 -1.98 -5.12
N ALA A 41 30.42 -2.78 -5.35
CA ALA A 41 30.46 -4.21 -5.08
C ALA A 41 31.58 -4.89 -5.87
N ARG A 42 32.39 -5.67 -5.17
CA ARG A 42 33.39 -6.57 -5.75
C ARG A 42 33.11 -7.97 -5.23
N PRO A 43 32.28 -8.75 -5.95
CA PRO A 43 31.87 -10.05 -5.47
C PRO A 43 33.05 -10.96 -5.20
N ALA A 44 33.11 -11.50 -4.00
CA ALA A 44 34.02 -12.61 -3.68
C ALA A 44 33.40 -13.91 -4.21
N VAL A 45 34.25 -14.91 -4.41
CA VAL A 45 33.79 -16.27 -4.74
C VAL A 45 32.83 -16.73 -3.63
N PRO A 46 31.60 -17.13 -3.96
CA PRO A 46 30.67 -17.63 -2.97
C PRO A 46 31.19 -18.91 -2.32
N SER A 47 31.04 -19.03 -1.00
CA SER A 47 31.46 -20.19 -0.22
C SER A 47 30.38 -20.55 0.81
N GLY A 48 30.23 -21.84 1.11
CA GLY A 48 29.21 -22.33 2.04
C GLY A 48 27.98 -22.91 1.32
N GLN A 49 26.88 -23.01 2.03
CA GLN A 49 25.61 -23.57 1.56
C GLN A 49 24.51 -22.52 1.62
N CYS A 50 23.54 -22.58 0.72
CA CYS A 50 22.37 -21.76 0.78
C CYS A 50 21.53 -22.04 2.03
N GLY A 51 20.75 -21.04 2.44
CA GLY A 51 19.78 -21.15 3.52
C GLY A 51 18.62 -22.07 3.15
N ARG A 52 17.73 -22.25 4.11
CA ARG A 52 16.54 -23.10 3.92
C ARG A 52 15.46 -22.36 3.12
N ALA A 53 14.70 -23.13 2.37
CA ALA A 53 13.47 -22.63 1.75
C ALA A 53 12.51 -22.03 2.79
N TRP A 54 11.59 -21.20 2.36
CA TRP A 54 10.56 -20.59 3.22
C TRP A 54 9.67 -21.66 3.87
N LEU A 55 9.52 -22.80 3.19
CA LEU A 55 8.81 -23.97 3.67
C LEU A 55 9.74 -25.18 3.70
N THR A 56 9.46 -26.11 4.61
CA THR A 56 10.15 -27.40 4.71
C THR A 56 9.82 -28.31 3.53
N SER A 57 8.61 -28.20 2.98
CA SER A 57 8.18 -28.89 1.75
C SER A 57 7.38 -27.92 0.89
N LEU A 58 7.73 -27.83 -0.40
CA LEU A 58 6.99 -26.99 -1.34
C LEU A 58 5.61 -27.62 -1.66
N PRO A 59 4.52 -26.83 -1.59
CA PRO A 59 3.18 -27.33 -1.81
C PRO A 59 2.93 -27.71 -3.28
N ARG A 60 1.98 -28.62 -3.51
CA ARG A 60 1.64 -29.14 -4.83
C ARG A 60 0.13 -29.20 -5.13
N LYS A 61 -0.72 -28.90 -4.15
CA LYS A 61 -2.19 -28.99 -4.29
C LYS A 61 -2.78 -27.72 -4.89
N PHE A 62 -2.49 -27.47 -6.17
CA PHE A 62 -2.97 -26.31 -6.93
C PHE A 62 -3.74 -26.72 -8.19
N ALA A 63 -4.51 -25.79 -8.75
CA ALA A 63 -5.05 -25.89 -10.10
C ALA A 63 -3.93 -25.59 -11.11
N VAL A 64 -3.16 -26.64 -11.48
CA VAL A 64 -1.90 -26.54 -12.24
C VAL A 64 -2.07 -25.79 -13.56
N GLU A 65 -3.18 -26.03 -14.27
CA GLU A 65 -3.47 -25.42 -15.57
C GLU A 65 -3.58 -23.90 -15.49
N ARG A 66 -3.97 -23.37 -14.35
CA ARG A 66 -4.07 -21.92 -14.10
C ARG A 66 -2.68 -21.27 -14.09
N TYR A 67 -1.71 -21.90 -13.43
CA TYR A 67 -0.32 -21.45 -13.37
C TYR A 67 0.38 -21.65 -14.73
N ALA A 68 0.14 -22.78 -15.39
CA ALA A 68 0.67 -23.04 -16.70
C ALA A 68 0.20 -22.00 -17.73
N ARG A 69 -1.11 -21.70 -17.78
CA ARG A 69 -1.64 -20.65 -18.67
C ARG A 69 -1.03 -19.27 -18.41
N ALA A 70 -0.84 -18.90 -17.14
CA ALA A 70 -0.20 -17.64 -16.81
C ALA A 70 1.26 -17.59 -17.27
N ALA A 71 1.99 -18.68 -17.10
CA ALA A 71 3.37 -18.81 -17.55
C ALA A 71 3.46 -18.81 -19.09
N ASP A 72 2.53 -19.47 -19.80
CA ASP A 72 2.47 -19.46 -21.26
C ASP A 72 2.25 -18.05 -21.81
N ARG A 73 1.35 -17.26 -21.20
CA ARG A 73 1.17 -15.85 -21.56
C ARG A 73 2.47 -15.03 -21.42
N ILE A 74 3.27 -15.30 -20.38
CA ILE A 74 4.57 -14.64 -20.22
C ILE A 74 5.52 -15.06 -21.34
N LEU A 75 5.58 -16.35 -21.71
CA LEU A 75 6.37 -16.84 -22.83
C LEU A 75 5.96 -16.21 -24.16
N ASP A 76 4.66 -15.94 -24.34
CA ASP A 76 4.12 -15.24 -25.50
C ASP A 76 4.38 -13.71 -25.44
N GLY A 77 5.06 -13.22 -24.40
CA GLY A 77 5.45 -11.83 -24.23
C GLY A 77 4.40 -10.94 -23.58
N TYR A 78 3.32 -11.49 -23.03
CA TYR A 78 2.27 -10.71 -22.38
C TYR A 78 2.53 -10.53 -20.89
N PHE A 79 2.55 -9.26 -20.47
CA PHE A 79 2.72 -8.85 -19.07
C PHE A 79 1.54 -8.01 -18.61
N ASP A 80 1.19 -8.12 -17.33
CA ASP A 80 0.20 -7.25 -16.68
C ASP A 80 0.93 -6.21 -15.84
N VAL A 81 0.86 -4.94 -16.27
CA VAL A 81 1.52 -3.80 -15.61
C VAL A 81 0.49 -2.72 -15.35
N PHE A 82 -0.04 -2.64 -14.14
CA PHE A 82 -1.09 -1.69 -13.73
C PHE A 82 -2.30 -1.67 -14.68
N SER A 83 -2.59 -0.53 -15.30
CA SER A 83 -3.69 -0.39 -16.27
C SER A 83 -3.43 -1.12 -17.60
N LEU A 84 -2.18 -1.41 -17.91
CA LEU A 84 -1.81 -2.18 -19.10
C LEU A 84 -2.02 -3.67 -18.81
N ARG A 85 -3.22 -4.17 -19.15
CA ARG A 85 -3.58 -5.58 -18.99
C ARG A 85 -3.26 -6.34 -20.27
N ALA A 86 -2.61 -7.50 -20.13
CA ALA A 86 -2.21 -8.35 -21.26
C ALA A 86 -1.46 -7.58 -22.37
N THR A 87 -0.57 -6.68 -21.99
CA THR A 87 0.23 -5.91 -22.95
C THR A 87 1.42 -6.73 -23.42
N CYS A 88 1.60 -6.82 -24.73
CA CYS A 88 2.74 -7.53 -25.32
C CYS A 88 4.02 -6.66 -25.17
N LEU A 89 4.86 -7.00 -24.22
CA LEU A 89 6.17 -6.38 -24.02
C LEU A 89 7.29 -7.14 -24.74
N GLY A 90 6.98 -8.32 -25.33
CA GLY A 90 7.95 -9.27 -25.85
C GLY A 90 8.54 -10.17 -24.76
N PHE A 91 9.22 -11.26 -25.17
CA PHE A 91 9.92 -12.15 -24.25
C PHE A 91 11.34 -12.45 -24.76
N PRO A 92 12.37 -12.03 -23.99
CA PRO A 92 12.32 -11.16 -22.82
C PRO A 92 11.98 -9.70 -23.19
N PRO A 93 11.43 -8.88 -22.24
CA PRO A 93 11.07 -7.50 -22.53
C PRO A 93 12.28 -6.56 -22.65
N ARG A 94 12.03 -5.34 -23.14
CA ARG A 94 13.00 -4.23 -23.10
C ARG A 94 12.96 -3.58 -21.71
N TRP A 95 13.90 -3.94 -20.83
CA TRP A 95 13.87 -3.62 -19.40
C TRP A 95 14.01 -2.14 -19.04
N ASN A 96 14.56 -1.31 -19.94
CA ASN A 96 14.76 0.12 -19.70
C ASN A 96 13.75 1.00 -20.45
N VAL A 97 12.72 0.41 -21.08
CA VAL A 97 11.69 1.14 -21.82
C VAL A 97 10.39 1.15 -21.00
N ASP A 98 9.88 2.35 -20.76
CA ASP A 98 8.54 2.51 -20.19
C ASP A 98 7.48 1.98 -21.17
N PRO A 99 6.74 0.92 -20.81
CA PRO A 99 5.77 0.31 -21.73
C PRO A 99 4.56 1.22 -22.02
N ARG A 100 4.30 2.23 -21.19
CA ARG A 100 3.20 3.18 -21.38
C ARG A 100 3.55 4.28 -22.37
N THR A 101 4.76 4.82 -22.30
CA THR A 101 5.18 5.99 -23.10
C THR A 101 6.16 5.66 -24.22
N GLY A 102 6.81 4.48 -24.17
CA GLY A 102 7.87 4.10 -25.09
C GLY A 102 9.21 4.78 -24.83
N ILE A 103 9.34 5.62 -23.78
CA ILE A 103 10.57 6.31 -23.43
C ILE A 103 11.58 5.31 -22.89
N GLU A 104 12.82 5.36 -23.40
CA GLU A 104 13.93 4.55 -22.94
C GLU A 104 14.77 5.32 -21.91
N ALA A 105 14.83 4.81 -20.67
CA ALA A 105 15.60 5.41 -19.60
C ALA A 105 17.12 5.24 -19.86
N PRO A 106 17.94 6.30 -19.66
CA PRO A 106 19.37 6.24 -19.98
C PRO A 106 20.17 5.41 -18.98
N LEU A 107 21.21 4.72 -19.47
CA LEU A 107 22.14 3.92 -18.69
C LEU A 107 23.27 4.77 -18.05
N VAL A 108 22.91 5.85 -17.39
CA VAL A 108 23.85 6.64 -16.57
C VAL A 108 24.05 6.00 -15.21
N PHE A 109 24.97 6.52 -14.38
CA PHE A 109 25.12 6.06 -13.00
C PHE A 109 23.80 6.18 -12.24
N GLY A 110 23.28 5.05 -11.73
CA GLY A 110 21.90 4.97 -11.23
C GLY A 110 21.57 5.98 -10.13
N LYS A 111 22.49 6.24 -9.19
CA LYS A 111 22.25 7.20 -8.08
C LYS A 111 22.20 8.66 -8.51
N GLU A 112 22.58 9.00 -9.75
CA GLU A 112 22.47 10.35 -10.32
C GLU A 112 21.31 10.49 -11.29
N LEU A 113 20.68 9.40 -11.70
CA LEU A 113 19.51 9.42 -12.59
C LEU A 113 18.33 10.10 -11.88
N ASN A 114 17.80 11.17 -12.50
CA ASN A 114 16.57 11.80 -12.03
C ASN A 114 15.34 10.99 -12.47
N TYR A 115 15.04 9.91 -11.75
CA TYR A 115 13.93 9.03 -12.06
C TYR A 115 12.53 9.66 -11.87
N ARG A 116 12.46 10.92 -11.38
CA ARG A 116 11.19 11.69 -11.25
C ARG A 116 10.90 12.55 -12.46
N ASP A 117 11.82 12.62 -13.39
CA ASP A 117 11.67 13.38 -14.63
C ASP A 117 11.03 12.48 -15.69
N SER A 118 9.73 12.62 -15.87
CA SER A 118 8.99 11.82 -16.83
C SER A 118 9.38 12.05 -18.29
N ALA A 119 9.96 13.20 -18.61
CA ALA A 119 10.52 13.44 -19.94
C ALA A 119 11.81 12.64 -20.19
N LEU A 120 12.53 12.26 -19.12
CA LEU A 120 13.77 11.50 -19.21
C LEU A 120 13.57 9.98 -19.12
N VAL A 121 12.63 9.52 -18.29
CA VAL A 121 12.46 8.09 -17.98
C VAL A 121 11.05 7.57 -18.26
N GLY A 122 10.10 8.39 -18.66
CA GLY A 122 8.69 8.03 -18.72
C GLY A 122 8.07 7.97 -17.31
N ASP A 123 7.06 7.13 -17.14
CA ASP A 123 6.50 6.85 -15.81
C ASP A 123 7.33 5.76 -15.13
N VAL A 124 8.06 6.17 -14.10
CA VAL A 124 8.98 5.28 -13.37
C VAL A 124 8.29 4.07 -12.74
N LYS A 125 7.01 4.14 -12.39
CA LYS A 125 6.25 3.01 -11.86
C LYS A 125 6.11 1.91 -12.90
N TYR A 126 5.79 2.28 -14.14
CA TYR A 126 5.70 1.36 -15.26
C TYR A 126 7.04 0.72 -15.65
N LEU A 127 8.15 1.44 -15.41
CA LEU A 127 9.49 0.87 -15.56
C LEU A 127 9.81 -0.13 -14.43
N TRP A 128 9.53 0.22 -13.18
CA TRP A 128 9.92 -0.63 -12.06
C TRP A 128 9.10 -1.90 -11.97
N GLU A 129 7.80 -1.89 -12.29
CA GLU A 129 6.93 -3.05 -12.08
C GLU A 129 7.42 -4.32 -12.80
N PRO A 130 7.73 -4.34 -14.12
CA PRO A 130 8.31 -5.51 -14.77
C PRO A 130 9.68 -5.90 -14.19
N ASN A 131 10.47 -4.89 -13.78
CA ASN A 131 11.82 -5.07 -13.23
C ASN A 131 11.83 -5.60 -11.78
N ARG A 132 10.67 -5.78 -11.14
CA ARG A 132 10.50 -6.49 -9.86
C ARG A 132 10.56 -8.00 -10.01
N HIS A 133 10.47 -8.49 -11.23
CA HIS A 133 10.53 -9.91 -11.59
C HIS A 133 9.42 -10.76 -10.96
N LEU A 134 8.21 -10.22 -10.90
CA LEU A 134 7.03 -10.95 -10.44
C LEU A 134 6.73 -12.14 -11.38
N GLU A 135 6.97 -11.97 -12.68
CA GLU A 135 6.81 -12.98 -13.72
C GLU A 135 7.78 -14.15 -13.56
N LEU A 136 8.98 -13.91 -13.02
CA LEU A 136 9.94 -14.96 -12.70
C LEU A 136 9.36 -15.96 -11.68
N VAL A 137 8.61 -15.45 -10.70
CA VAL A 137 7.92 -16.30 -9.71
C VAL A 137 6.86 -17.15 -10.39
N THR A 138 6.04 -16.58 -11.28
CA THR A 138 4.99 -17.32 -12.02
C THR A 138 5.60 -18.43 -12.88
N LEU A 139 6.70 -18.15 -13.59
CA LEU A 139 7.42 -19.14 -14.38
C LEU A 139 8.00 -20.26 -13.50
N ALA A 140 8.60 -19.92 -12.36
CA ALA A 140 9.14 -20.89 -11.42
C ALA A 140 8.05 -21.74 -10.75
N GLN A 141 6.86 -21.16 -10.47
CA GLN A 141 5.68 -21.90 -10.00
C GLN A 141 5.19 -22.91 -11.06
N ALA A 142 5.08 -22.50 -12.31
CA ALA A 142 4.70 -23.39 -13.40
C ALA A 142 5.71 -24.55 -13.56
N TRP A 143 7.03 -24.28 -13.51
CA TRP A 143 8.06 -25.32 -13.49
C TRP A 143 7.86 -26.28 -12.33
N HIS A 144 7.72 -25.78 -11.10
CA HIS A 144 7.56 -26.62 -9.91
C HIS A 144 6.34 -27.54 -10.00
N LEU A 145 5.23 -27.04 -10.56
CA LEU A 145 3.96 -27.76 -10.64
C LEU A 145 3.88 -28.74 -11.81
N THR A 146 4.49 -28.42 -12.97
CA THR A 146 4.40 -29.23 -14.20
C THR A 146 5.62 -30.09 -14.46
N GLY A 147 6.81 -29.64 -14.05
CA GLY A 147 8.10 -30.23 -14.44
C GLY A 147 8.50 -29.90 -15.88
N GLU A 148 7.81 -29.01 -16.59
CA GLU A 148 8.11 -28.67 -17.98
C GLU A 148 9.34 -27.73 -18.07
N GLU A 149 10.44 -28.22 -18.62
CA GLU A 149 11.73 -27.51 -18.73
C GLU A 149 11.64 -26.14 -19.40
N ARG A 150 10.65 -25.92 -20.26
CA ARG A 150 10.46 -24.63 -20.96
C ARG A 150 10.30 -23.47 -19.95
N TYR A 151 9.63 -23.68 -18.83
CA TYR A 151 9.45 -22.65 -17.80
C TYR A 151 10.73 -22.34 -17.03
N ALA A 152 11.51 -23.37 -16.67
CA ALA A 152 12.81 -23.15 -16.04
C ALA A 152 13.80 -22.47 -17.01
N ASN A 153 13.82 -22.86 -18.28
CA ASN A 153 14.60 -22.20 -19.31
C ASN A 153 14.16 -20.76 -19.55
N ALA A 154 12.86 -20.47 -19.45
CA ALA A 154 12.34 -19.11 -19.51
C ALA A 154 12.87 -18.24 -18.35
N CYS A 155 12.92 -18.76 -17.13
CA CYS A 155 13.54 -18.06 -16.00
C CYS A 155 15.00 -17.69 -16.30
N ARG A 156 15.79 -18.59 -16.86
CA ARG A 156 17.17 -18.34 -17.27
C ARG A 156 17.28 -17.26 -18.35
N THR A 157 16.41 -17.33 -19.37
CA THR A 157 16.37 -16.36 -20.46
C THR A 157 16.04 -14.97 -19.94
N LEU A 158 15.01 -14.85 -19.11
CA LEU A 158 14.53 -13.60 -18.53
C LEU A 158 15.62 -12.93 -17.70
N LEU A 159 16.28 -13.68 -16.79
CA LEU A 159 17.33 -13.14 -15.93
C LEU A 159 18.59 -12.77 -16.71
N ASN A 160 19.05 -13.59 -17.66
CA ASN A 160 20.21 -13.26 -18.50
C ASN A 160 19.98 -11.98 -19.28
N SER A 161 18.81 -11.84 -19.91
CA SER A 161 18.41 -10.62 -20.62
C SER A 161 18.43 -9.38 -19.71
N TRP A 162 17.94 -9.54 -18.44
CA TRP A 162 17.98 -8.46 -17.48
C TRP A 162 19.42 -8.07 -17.10
N PHE A 163 20.28 -9.04 -16.83
CA PHE A 163 21.70 -8.78 -16.52
C PHE A 163 22.44 -8.09 -17.66
N ASP A 164 22.08 -8.38 -18.92
CA ASP A 164 22.69 -7.75 -20.09
C ASP A 164 22.21 -6.30 -20.28
N GLN A 165 20.92 -6.03 -20.07
CA GLN A 165 20.32 -4.71 -20.31
C GLN A 165 20.41 -3.78 -19.09
N CYS A 166 20.59 -4.30 -17.88
CA CYS A 166 20.59 -3.54 -16.62
C CYS A 166 21.93 -3.67 -15.87
N PRO A 167 23.07 -3.27 -16.48
CA PRO A 167 24.38 -3.50 -15.89
C PRO A 167 24.59 -2.70 -14.61
N TYR A 168 25.18 -3.34 -13.59
CA TYR A 168 25.55 -2.68 -12.33
C TYR A 168 26.64 -1.64 -12.54
N PRO A 169 26.56 -0.45 -11.95
CA PRO A 169 25.45 0.16 -11.20
C PRO A 169 24.73 1.25 -12.02
N ARG A 170 24.30 0.95 -13.24
CA ARG A 170 23.78 1.91 -14.21
C ARG A 170 22.27 1.73 -14.47
N GLY A 171 21.61 2.83 -14.84
CA GLY A 171 20.21 2.89 -15.26
C GLY A 171 19.22 2.92 -14.11
N ILE A 172 17.95 2.88 -14.49
CA ILE A 172 16.79 3.02 -13.61
C ILE A 172 16.73 1.95 -12.53
N ASN A 173 17.25 0.76 -12.84
CA ASN A 173 17.21 -0.42 -11.96
C ASN A 173 18.20 -0.34 -10.78
N TRP A 174 19.08 0.68 -10.77
CA TRP A 174 20.09 0.90 -9.73
C TRP A 174 19.93 2.27 -9.01
N CYS A 175 18.71 2.85 -9.04
CA CYS A 175 18.40 4.13 -8.40
C CYS A 175 17.96 4.01 -6.94
N VAL A 176 17.06 3.06 -6.64
CA VAL A 176 16.30 2.98 -5.38
C VAL A 176 16.45 1.60 -4.75
N SER A 177 16.85 1.57 -3.47
CA SER A 177 17.13 0.32 -2.74
C SER A 177 15.92 -0.60 -2.58
N LEU A 178 14.70 -0.04 -2.53
CA LEU A 178 13.47 -0.83 -2.44
C LEU A 178 13.32 -1.78 -3.63
N GLU A 179 13.63 -1.33 -4.85
CA GLU A 179 13.52 -2.17 -6.05
C GLU A 179 14.51 -3.34 -6.02
N HIS A 180 15.71 -3.14 -5.44
CA HIS A 180 16.67 -4.22 -5.18
C HIS A 180 16.11 -5.22 -4.17
N ALA A 181 15.48 -4.71 -3.12
CA ALA A 181 14.90 -5.53 -2.06
C ALA A 181 13.78 -6.42 -2.59
N VAL A 182 12.87 -5.86 -3.39
CA VAL A 182 11.76 -6.62 -4.00
C VAL A 182 12.29 -7.72 -4.92
N ARG A 183 13.31 -7.42 -5.74
CA ARG A 183 13.96 -8.46 -6.56
C ARG A 183 14.56 -9.58 -5.73
N LEU A 184 15.27 -9.28 -4.63
CA LEU A 184 15.85 -10.31 -3.76
C LEU A 184 14.79 -11.25 -3.18
N VAL A 185 13.62 -10.73 -2.80
CA VAL A 185 12.51 -11.55 -2.31
C VAL A 185 11.97 -12.46 -3.41
N ASN A 186 11.68 -11.92 -4.60
CA ASN A 186 11.17 -12.70 -5.73
C ASN A 186 12.19 -13.73 -6.22
N TRP A 187 13.49 -13.37 -6.25
CA TRP A 187 14.57 -14.29 -6.61
C TRP A 187 14.73 -15.40 -5.59
N SER A 188 14.59 -15.12 -4.30
CA SER A 188 14.64 -16.14 -3.25
C SER A 188 13.55 -17.19 -3.43
N PHE A 189 12.32 -16.75 -3.67
CA PHE A 189 11.20 -17.66 -3.87
C PHE A 189 11.37 -18.49 -5.15
N ALA A 190 11.70 -17.83 -6.27
CA ALA A 190 11.98 -18.51 -7.55
C ALA A 190 13.15 -19.49 -7.44
N TRP A 191 14.22 -19.14 -6.72
CA TRP A 191 15.38 -20.00 -6.49
C TRP A 191 14.98 -21.35 -5.90
N PHE A 192 14.16 -21.35 -4.85
CA PHE A 192 13.71 -22.58 -4.20
C PHE A 192 12.73 -23.39 -5.06
N LEU A 193 11.83 -22.73 -5.79
CA LEU A 193 10.92 -23.39 -6.72
C LEU A 193 11.64 -24.09 -7.87
N LEU A 194 12.77 -23.54 -8.32
CA LEU A 194 13.62 -24.11 -9.37
C LEU A 194 14.46 -25.30 -8.89
N GLY A 195 14.56 -25.52 -7.58
CA GLY A 195 15.33 -26.62 -6.99
C GLY A 195 16.54 -26.19 -6.14
N GLY A 196 16.70 -24.90 -5.87
CA GLY A 196 17.78 -24.37 -5.05
C GLY A 196 19.16 -24.49 -5.72
N GLU A 197 20.17 -24.92 -4.96
CA GLU A 197 21.53 -25.11 -5.46
C GLU A 197 21.64 -26.21 -6.52
N ASP A 198 20.77 -27.22 -6.43
CA ASP A 198 20.74 -28.39 -7.30
C ASP A 198 19.79 -28.21 -8.50
N ALA A 199 19.33 -26.98 -8.75
CA ALA A 199 18.40 -26.70 -9.83
C ALA A 199 18.95 -27.19 -11.20
N PRO A 200 18.16 -27.97 -11.98
CA PRO A 200 18.61 -28.51 -13.27
C PRO A 200 19.13 -27.46 -14.24
N ILE A 201 18.60 -26.22 -14.18
CA ILE A 201 19.05 -25.10 -15.02
C ILE A 201 20.49 -24.67 -14.78
N PHE A 202 21.14 -25.13 -13.70
CA PHE A 202 22.54 -24.85 -13.39
C PHE A 202 23.48 -25.94 -13.91
N ALA A 203 22.98 -27.01 -14.52
CA ALA A 203 23.77 -28.09 -15.09
C ALA A 203 24.56 -27.65 -16.33
N GLY A 204 25.69 -28.31 -16.56
CA GLY A 204 26.58 -28.02 -17.68
C GLY A 204 27.33 -26.68 -17.54
N GLU A 205 28.10 -26.32 -18.54
CA GLU A 205 28.92 -25.09 -18.53
C GLU A 205 28.07 -23.83 -18.56
N ALA A 206 27.11 -23.77 -19.46
CA ALA A 206 26.20 -22.63 -19.58
C ALA A 206 25.34 -22.43 -18.32
N GLY A 207 24.90 -23.52 -17.66
CA GLY A 207 24.17 -23.46 -16.39
C GLY A 207 25.01 -22.94 -15.24
N ARG A 208 26.27 -23.38 -15.14
CA ARG A 208 27.25 -22.87 -14.15
C ARG A 208 27.55 -21.38 -14.35
N ALA A 209 27.73 -20.95 -15.60
CA ALA A 209 27.92 -19.54 -15.94
C ALA A 209 26.71 -18.68 -15.57
N PHE A 210 25.51 -19.15 -15.84
CA PHE A 210 24.26 -18.49 -15.42
C PHE A 210 24.16 -18.38 -13.90
N ARG A 211 24.42 -19.48 -13.16
CA ARG A 211 24.43 -19.47 -11.69
C ARG A 211 25.41 -18.44 -11.13
N ALA A 212 26.61 -18.37 -11.70
CA ALA A 212 27.62 -17.41 -11.27
C ALA A 212 27.17 -15.95 -11.46
N ARG A 213 26.58 -15.62 -12.62
CA ARG A 213 26.02 -14.29 -12.88
C ARG A 213 24.89 -13.93 -11.93
N TRP A 214 23.99 -14.88 -11.64
CA TRP A 214 22.89 -14.62 -10.73
C TRP A 214 23.39 -14.36 -9.32
N LEU A 215 24.33 -15.19 -8.81
CA LEU A 215 24.95 -14.98 -7.50
C LEU A 215 25.73 -13.65 -7.43
N GLU A 216 26.43 -13.27 -8.49
CA GLU A 216 27.07 -11.95 -8.57
C GLU A 216 26.07 -10.82 -8.42
N SER A 217 24.96 -10.88 -9.15
CA SER A 217 23.91 -9.87 -9.05
C SER A 217 23.25 -9.84 -7.66
N ILE A 218 23.01 -11.01 -7.03
CA ILE A 218 22.52 -11.11 -5.65
C ILE A 218 23.48 -10.39 -4.68
N TYR A 219 24.78 -10.64 -4.80
CA TYR A 219 25.79 -9.95 -3.98
C TYR A 219 25.74 -8.44 -4.17
N GLN A 220 25.64 -7.97 -5.42
CA GLN A 220 25.54 -6.54 -5.76
C GLN A 220 24.31 -5.90 -5.10
N HIS A 221 23.16 -6.57 -5.13
CA HIS A 221 21.93 -6.11 -4.47
C HIS A 221 22.09 -6.04 -2.94
N CYS A 222 22.59 -7.11 -2.32
CA CYS A 222 22.82 -7.15 -0.89
C CYS A 222 23.86 -6.13 -0.41
N HIS A 223 24.88 -5.85 -1.21
CA HIS A 223 25.87 -4.82 -0.93
C HIS A 223 25.32 -3.40 -1.07
N PHE A 224 24.45 -3.17 -2.06
CA PHE A 224 23.89 -1.85 -2.38
C PHE A 224 22.92 -1.36 -1.28
N ILE A 225 22.00 -2.20 -0.81
CA ILE A 225 20.93 -1.82 0.12
C ILE A 225 21.47 -1.15 1.38
N PRO A 226 22.39 -1.72 2.18
CA PRO A 226 22.85 -1.14 3.44
C PRO A 226 23.67 0.13 3.24
N ARG A 227 24.14 0.41 2.03
CA ARG A 227 24.84 1.65 1.69
C ARG A 227 23.88 2.79 1.34
N HIS A 228 22.65 2.47 0.96
CA HIS A 228 21.66 3.40 0.43
C HIS A 228 20.29 3.29 1.10
N TRP A 229 20.24 2.98 2.41
CA TRP A 229 19.02 2.95 3.19
C TRP A 229 18.18 4.23 3.04
N SER A 230 16.87 4.06 2.98
CA SER A 230 15.91 5.15 3.15
C SER A 230 15.86 5.54 4.63
N ARG A 231 16.36 6.72 4.99
CA ARG A 231 16.46 7.20 6.37
C ARG A 231 15.71 8.52 6.55
N HIS A 232 15.50 8.92 7.81
CA HIS A 232 14.87 10.17 8.21
C HIS A 232 13.48 10.34 7.57
N SER A 233 13.21 11.42 6.86
CA SER A 233 11.91 11.66 6.23
C SER A 233 11.52 10.64 5.15
N SER A 234 12.41 9.74 4.76
CA SER A 234 12.15 8.63 3.83
C SER A 234 12.12 7.26 4.52
N ALA A 235 12.14 7.22 5.86
CA ALA A 235 12.12 5.99 6.65
C ALA A 235 10.68 5.49 6.85
N ASN A 236 9.99 5.26 5.75
CA ASN A 236 8.64 4.73 5.67
C ASN A 236 8.66 3.26 5.18
N ASN A 237 7.62 2.79 4.48
CA ASN A 237 7.58 1.45 3.88
C ASN A 237 8.84 1.10 3.10
N HIS A 238 9.53 2.09 2.48
CA HIS A 238 10.79 1.86 1.78
C HIS A 238 11.85 1.25 2.68
N LEU A 239 12.09 1.82 3.88
CA LEU A 239 13.11 1.29 4.78
C LEU A 239 12.76 -0.13 5.27
N LEU A 240 11.50 -0.40 5.57
CA LEU A 240 11.05 -1.72 5.99
C LEU A 240 11.18 -2.72 4.84
N GLY A 241 10.80 -2.36 3.62
CA GLY A 241 10.94 -3.19 2.43
C GLY A 241 12.41 -3.46 2.09
N GLU A 242 13.28 -2.44 2.18
CA GLU A 242 14.73 -2.58 2.01
C GLU A 242 15.32 -3.58 3.02
N ALA A 243 14.89 -3.50 4.28
CA ALA A 243 15.30 -4.42 5.33
C ALA A 243 14.78 -5.85 5.09
N THR A 244 13.52 -5.98 4.62
CA THR A 244 12.94 -7.27 4.25
C THR A 244 13.76 -7.95 3.16
N GLY A 245 14.04 -7.27 2.05
CA GLY A 245 14.78 -7.85 0.95
C GLY A 245 16.22 -8.21 1.32
N LEU A 246 16.91 -7.33 2.07
CA LEU A 246 18.27 -7.63 2.53
C LEU A 246 18.29 -8.82 3.50
N PHE A 247 17.30 -8.92 4.40
CA PHE A 247 17.19 -10.02 5.34
C PHE A 247 16.94 -11.35 4.64
N VAL A 248 15.97 -11.36 3.72
CA VAL A 248 15.64 -12.54 2.89
C VAL A 248 16.86 -12.96 2.06
N GLY A 249 17.51 -12.00 1.38
CA GLY A 249 18.70 -12.29 0.57
C GLY A 249 19.86 -12.85 1.40
N ALA A 250 20.14 -12.24 2.55
CA ALA A 250 21.22 -12.67 3.42
C ALA A 250 20.99 -14.05 4.07
N LEU A 251 19.74 -14.45 4.32
CA LEU A 251 19.40 -15.77 4.84
C LEU A 251 19.28 -16.82 3.74
N THR A 252 18.83 -16.46 2.55
CA THR A 252 18.75 -17.37 1.40
C THR A 252 20.14 -17.72 0.88
N TRP A 253 21.03 -16.70 0.78
CA TRP A 253 22.39 -16.86 0.26
C TRP A 253 23.45 -16.40 1.27
N PRO A 254 23.66 -17.16 2.38
CA PRO A 254 24.70 -16.85 3.37
C PRO A 254 26.10 -17.25 2.86
N LEU A 255 26.41 -16.92 1.61
CA LEU A 255 27.55 -17.41 0.84
C LEU A 255 28.79 -16.51 0.94
N TRP A 256 28.68 -15.35 1.57
CA TRP A 256 29.77 -14.39 1.68
C TRP A 256 29.97 -14.01 3.14
N ARG A 257 31.21 -13.61 3.47
CA ARG A 257 31.57 -13.19 4.84
C ARG A 257 30.70 -12.05 5.36
N GLU A 258 30.18 -11.20 4.47
CA GLU A 258 29.30 -10.07 4.77
C GLU A 258 27.86 -10.51 5.08
N SER A 259 27.43 -11.68 4.63
CA SER A 259 26.02 -12.13 4.75
C SER A 259 25.53 -12.13 6.18
N ALA A 260 26.35 -12.56 7.14
CA ALA A 260 25.97 -12.55 8.56
C ALA A 260 25.82 -11.12 9.11
N GLN A 261 26.57 -10.15 8.61
CA GLN A 261 26.43 -8.75 8.98
C GLN A 261 25.17 -8.16 8.37
N TRP A 262 24.90 -8.43 7.08
CA TRP A 262 23.68 -8.00 6.41
C TRP A 262 22.43 -8.53 7.12
N ALA A 263 22.40 -9.81 7.47
CA ALA A 263 21.28 -10.40 8.20
C ALA A 263 21.05 -9.72 9.56
N ARG A 264 22.12 -9.43 10.33
CA ARG A 264 22.00 -8.73 11.62
C ARG A 264 21.51 -7.30 11.46
N GLN A 265 22.05 -6.56 10.48
CA GLN A 265 21.63 -5.18 10.22
C GLN A 265 20.15 -5.12 9.80
N ALA A 266 19.77 -5.96 8.84
CA ALA A 266 18.40 -6.01 8.34
C ALA A 266 17.41 -6.43 9.45
N ARG A 267 17.76 -7.42 10.28
CA ARG A 267 16.95 -7.83 11.43
C ARG A 267 16.71 -6.69 12.40
N ALA A 268 17.77 -5.96 12.78
CA ALA A 268 17.65 -4.82 13.69
C ALA A 268 16.76 -3.70 13.12
N GLU A 269 16.84 -3.47 11.79
CA GLU A 269 15.94 -2.52 11.13
C GLU A 269 14.50 -3.03 11.16
N LEU A 270 14.23 -4.29 10.84
CA LEU A 270 12.90 -4.88 10.84
C LEU A 270 12.25 -4.83 12.23
N GLU A 271 12.98 -5.21 13.29
CA GLU A 271 12.48 -5.14 14.67
C GLU A 271 12.15 -3.70 15.09
N ARG A 272 12.99 -2.74 14.72
CA ARG A 272 12.78 -1.33 15.03
C ARG A 272 11.61 -0.73 14.24
N GLU A 273 11.58 -0.95 12.93
CA GLU A 273 10.62 -0.31 12.03
C GLU A 273 9.22 -0.92 12.16
N ALA A 274 9.10 -2.20 12.49
CA ALA A 274 7.81 -2.81 12.82
C ALA A 274 7.07 -2.04 13.93
N LEU A 275 7.79 -1.59 14.95
CA LEU A 275 7.24 -0.81 16.07
C LEU A 275 7.16 0.69 15.74
N ALA A 276 8.12 1.23 14.99
CA ALA A 276 8.19 2.65 14.70
C ALA A 276 7.13 3.10 13.68
N GLN A 277 6.87 2.29 12.65
CA GLN A 277 5.95 2.62 11.55
C GLN A 277 4.49 2.24 11.81
N THR A 278 4.20 1.55 12.92
CA THR A 278 2.85 1.09 13.25
C THR A 278 2.52 1.50 14.68
N TYR A 279 1.32 2.02 14.91
CA TYR A 279 0.80 2.33 16.24
C TYR A 279 0.53 1.05 17.06
N ALA A 280 0.40 1.19 18.38
CA ALA A 280 0.12 0.03 19.23
C ALA A 280 -1.27 -0.58 18.98
N ASP A 281 -2.19 0.20 18.44
CA ASP A 281 -3.51 -0.25 18.01
C ASP A 281 -3.53 -0.96 16.64
N GLY A 282 -2.38 -1.06 15.98
CA GLY A 282 -2.18 -1.81 14.74
C GLY A 282 -2.23 -0.96 13.47
N VAL A 283 -2.62 0.31 13.53
CA VAL A 283 -2.69 1.16 12.33
C VAL A 283 -1.29 1.55 11.85
N ASN A 284 -1.01 1.37 10.56
CA ASN A 284 0.22 1.87 9.96
C ASN A 284 0.19 3.40 9.86
N LYS A 285 1.30 4.04 10.26
CA LYS A 285 1.41 5.50 10.38
C LYS A 285 1.39 6.25 9.04
N GLU A 286 1.54 5.55 7.91
CA GLU A 286 1.44 6.18 6.60
C GLU A 286 0.00 6.60 6.23
N GLN A 287 -0.99 6.17 7.02
CA GLN A 287 -2.40 6.52 6.85
C GLN A 287 -2.93 6.19 5.45
N ALA A 288 -2.52 5.03 4.93
CA ALA A 288 -2.91 4.52 3.62
C ALA A 288 -3.10 3.01 3.71
N LEU A 289 -4.32 2.53 3.45
CA LEU A 289 -4.67 1.13 3.70
C LEU A 289 -3.93 0.16 2.78
N TRP A 290 -3.63 0.57 1.55
CA TRP A 290 -2.81 -0.25 0.66
C TRP A 290 -1.36 -0.38 1.16
N TYR A 291 -0.78 0.71 1.66
CA TYR A 291 0.57 0.68 2.26
C TYR A 291 0.60 -0.07 3.60
N HIS A 292 -0.50 -0.02 4.36
CA HIS A 292 -0.67 -0.86 5.54
C HIS A 292 -0.59 -2.36 5.18
N HIS A 293 -1.31 -2.80 4.12
CA HIS A 293 -1.22 -4.16 3.58
C HIS A 293 0.22 -4.50 3.16
N ALA A 294 0.87 -3.62 2.40
CA ALA A 294 2.23 -3.84 1.90
C ALA A 294 3.25 -4.03 3.05
N VAL A 295 3.17 -3.18 4.09
CA VAL A 295 4.03 -3.29 5.28
C VAL A 295 3.77 -4.59 6.04
N ALA A 296 2.51 -4.97 6.24
CA ALA A 296 2.15 -6.23 6.90
C ALA A 296 2.64 -7.45 6.10
N ASP A 297 2.54 -7.42 4.76
CA ASP A 297 3.02 -8.50 3.88
C ASP A 297 4.54 -8.62 3.91
N MET A 298 5.27 -7.50 3.93
CA MET A 298 6.74 -7.48 4.09
C MET A 298 7.17 -8.09 5.44
N MET A 299 6.48 -7.72 6.53
CA MET A 299 6.73 -8.29 7.84
C MET A 299 6.41 -9.79 7.88
N LEU A 300 5.30 -10.20 7.29
CA LEU A 300 4.91 -11.61 7.21
C LEU A 300 5.98 -12.44 6.50
N VAL A 301 6.41 -12.02 5.32
CA VAL A 301 7.42 -12.73 4.53
C VAL A 301 8.77 -12.82 5.28
N ALA A 302 9.25 -11.71 5.84
CA ALA A 302 10.48 -11.70 6.63
C ALA A 302 10.38 -12.65 7.85
N GLY A 303 9.23 -12.66 8.54
CA GLY A 303 8.96 -13.53 9.68
C GLY A 303 8.98 -15.01 9.32
N LEU A 304 8.36 -15.39 8.21
CA LEU A 304 8.33 -16.80 7.75
C LEU A 304 9.72 -17.27 7.33
N VAL A 305 10.47 -16.46 6.60
CA VAL A 305 11.86 -16.76 6.23
C VAL A 305 12.75 -16.90 7.47
N ALA A 306 12.56 -16.05 8.48
CA ALA A 306 13.27 -16.12 9.75
C ALA A 306 13.01 -17.46 10.46
N ARG A 307 11.73 -17.87 10.59
CA ARG A 307 11.32 -19.15 11.20
C ARG A 307 11.93 -20.34 10.47
N ALA A 308 11.85 -20.36 9.14
CA ALA A 308 12.41 -21.44 8.32
C ALA A 308 13.91 -21.63 8.53
N ASN A 309 14.63 -20.55 8.82
CA ASN A 309 16.08 -20.55 9.04
C ASN A 309 16.48 -20.57 10.52
N GLY A 310 15.56 -20.84 11.46
CA GLY A 310 15.85 -20.89 12.90
C GLY A 310 16.30 -19.54 13.49
N ARG A 311 15.84 -18.44 12.89
CA ARG A 311 16.16 -17.05 13.25
C ARG A 311 14.92 -16.23 13.57
N ASP A 312 13.90 -16.85 14.23
CA ASP A 312 12.60 -16.22 14.48
C ASP A 312 12.72 -14.87 15.19
N PHE A 313 11.78 -13.99 14.89
CA PHE A 313 11.66 -12.67 15.55
C PHE A 313 11.09 -12.80 16.97
N GLY A 314 11.30 -11.77 17.78
CA GLY A 314 10.73 -11.67 19.11
C GLY A 314 9.22 -11.51 19.14
N GLN A 315 8.61 -11.66 20.32
CA GLN A 315 7.17 -11.59 20.52
C GLN A 315 6.58 -10.24 20.06
N ASP A 316 7.27 -9.12 20.31
CA ASP A 316 6.79 -7.77 19.95
C ASP A 316 6.58 -7.61 18.44
N TYR A 317 7.46 -8.21 17.63
CA TYR A 317 7.35 -8.18 16.17
C TYR A 317 6.06 -8.90 15.70
N TRP A 318 5.85 -10.12 16.19
CA TRP A 318 4.66 -10.91 15.83
C TRP A 318 3.37 -10.32 16.39
N ALA A 319 3.39 -9.80 17.62
CA ALA A 319 2.25 -9.12 18.22
C ALA A 319 1.88 -7.85 17.42
N ARG A 320 2.88 -7.11 16.90
CA ARG A 320 2.63 -5.95 16.05
C ARG A 320 1.99 -6.36 14.73
N LEU A 321 2.47 -7.40 14.09
CA LEU A 321 1.85 -7.94 12.87
C LEU A 321 0.43 -8.42 13.13
N GLU A 322 0.18 -9.10 14.25
CA GLU A 322 -1.15 -9.58 14.64
C GLU A 322 -2.17 -8.43 14.75
N VAL A 323 -1.84 -7.34 15.45
CA VAL A 323 -2.75 -6.21 15.59
C VAL A 323 -2.92 -5.42 14.29
N MET A 324 -1.93 -5.42 13.39
CA MET A 324 -2.10 -4.89 12.03
C MET A 324 -3.17 -5.67 11.26
N LEU A 325 -3.16 -6.99 11.34
CA LEU A 325 -4.18 -7.84 10.70
C LEU A 325 -5.54 -7.70 11.37
N GLU A 326 -5.60 -7.49 12.69
CA GLU A 326 -6.84 -7.17 13.41
C GLU A 326 -7.47 -5.87 12.88
N PHE A 327 -6.66 -4.84 12.63
CA PHE A 327 -7.15 -3.60 12.03
C PHE A 327 -7.75 -3.85 10.63
N ILE A 328 -7.05 -4.56 9.73
CA ILE A 328 -7.60 -4.94 8.41
C ILE A 328 -8.94 -5.68 8.56
N ALA A 329 -9.01 -6.67 9.45
CA ALA A 329 -10.23 -7.44 9.68
C ALA A 329 -11.38 -6.54 10.18
N SER A 330 -11.07 -5.51 10.96
CA SER A 330 -12.05 -4.59 11.52
C SER A 330 -12.58 -3.58 10.50
N VAL A 331 -11.73 -3.05 9.61
CA VAL A 331 -12.16 -2.07 8.59
C VAL A 331 -12.81 -2.71 7.36
N MET A 332 -12.53 -3.98 7.12
CA MET A 332 -13.14 -4.75 6.03
C MET A 332 -14.62 -4.97 6.30
N ASP A 333 -15.48 -4.62 5.34
CA ASP A 333 -16.93 -4.87 5.43
C ASP A 333 -17.28 -6.35 5.20
N VAL A 334 -18.56 -6.69 5.34
CA VAL A 334 -19.05 -8.07 5.13
C VAL A 334 -18.89 -8.54 3.68
N GLY A 335 -18.87 -7.63 2.71
CA GLY A 335 -18.57 -7.92 1.30
C GLY A 335 -17.10 -8.21 1.04
N GLY A 336 -16.22 -7.85 1.99
CA GLY A 336 -14.77 -7.97 1.88
C GLY A 336 -14.09 -6.76 1.26
N ASN A 337 -14.80 -5.65 1.19
CA ASN A 337 -14.23 -4.39 0.70
C ASN A 337 -13.42 -3.73 1.83
N VAL A 338 -12.28 -3.19 1.46
CA VAL A 338 -11.46 -2.31 2.30
C VAL A 338 -11.44 -0.94 1.61
N PRO A 339 -11.79 0.15 2.31
CA PRO A 339 -11.79 1.48 1.70
C PRO A 339 -10.43 1.89 1.14
N MET A 340 -10.44 2.72 0.10
CA MET A 340 -9.21 3.18 -0.59
C MET A 340 -8.57 4.41 0.09
N ILE A 341 -8.63 4.47 1.42
CA ILE A 341 -8.09 5.60 2.21
C ILE A 341 -6.59 5.74 1.99
N GLY A 342 -6.17 6.97 1.68
CA GLY A 342 -4.81 7.31 1.34
C GLY A 342 -4.35 6.73 0.00
N ASP A 343 -3.05 6.76 -0.24
CA ASP A 343 -2.49 6.27 -1.49
C ASP A 343 -2.64 4.76 -1.69
N ALA A 344 -2.93 4.38 -2.95
CA ALA A 344 -2.93 3.01 -3.40
C ALA A 344 -2.20 2.89 -4.75
N ASP A 345 -1.30 1.91 -4.89
CA ASP A 345 -0.55 1.70 -6.13
C ASP A 345 -0.60 0.24 -6.62
N GLU A 346 -1.44 -0.59 -6.00
CA GLU A 346 -1.62 -2.01 -6.30
C GLU A 346 -0.33 -2.85 -6.33
N GLY A 347 0.79 -2.29 -5.88
CA GLY A 347 2.07 -2.99 -5.82
C GLY A 347 2.02 -4.16 -4.83
N VAL A 348 2.54 -5.31 -5.23
CA VAL A 348 2.69 -6.49 -4.38
C VAL A 348 4.16 -6.85 -4.20
N LEU A 349 4.51 -7.41 -3.05
CA LEU A 349 5.88 -7.85 -2.78
C LEU A 349 6.26 -9.08 -3.64
N VAL A 350 5.36 -10.06 -3.67
CA VAL A 350 5.49 -11.31 -4.46
C VAL A 350 4.16 -11.64 -5.08
N ARG A 351 4.17 -12.02 -6.36
CA ARG A 351 2.97 -12.53 -7.05
C ARG A 351 2.80 -14.02 -6.80
N PHE A 352 2.18 -14.36 -5.69
CA PHE A 352 1.91 -15.77 -5.34
C PHE A 352 0.80 -16.41 -6.16
N VAL A 353 -0.09 -15.62 -6.71
CA VAL A 353 -1.22 -16.09 -7.53
C VAL A 353 -1.23 -15.38 -8.87
N PRO A 354 -1.62 -16.07 -9.96
CA PRO A 354 -1.62 -15.49 -11.29
C PRO A 354 -2.56 -14.28 -11.45
N GLU A 355 -3.72 -14.32 -10.77
CA GLU A 355 -4.72 -13.25 -10.89
C GLU A 355 -4.63 -12.27 -9.72
N LYS A 356 -4.93 -11.01 -10.01
CA LYS A 356 -5.11 -10.00 -8.96
C LYS A 356 -6.46 -10.25 -8.27
N SER A 357 -6.45 -10.66 -7.02
CA SER A 357 -7.68 -10.86 -6.25
C SER A 357 -7.42 -10.85 -4.74
N GLY A 358 -8.31 -10.20 -4.01
CA GLY A 358 -8.50 -10.39 -2.57
C GLY A 358 -7.26 -10.31 -1.69
N VAL A 359 -6.30 -9.42 -2.00
CA VAL A 359 -5.00 -9.36 -1.28
C VAL A 359 -5.17 -9.20 0.23
N PHE A 360 -6.14 -8.42 0.67
CA PHE A 360 -6.46 -8.24 2.09
C PHE A 360 -7.04 -9.52 2.71
N ARG A 361 -7.99 -10.19 2.01
CA ARG A 361 -8.55 -11.48 2.47
C ARG A 361 -7.47 -12.55 2.58
N SER A 362 -6.59 -12.61 1.59
CA SER A 362 -5.47 -13.55 1.56
C SER A 362 -4.53 -13.37 2.76
N LEU A 363 -4.21 -12.12 3.10
CA LEU A 363 -3.39 -11.80 4.26
C LEU A 363 -4.07 -12.25 5.57
N LEU A 364 -5.40 -12.06 5.68
CA LEU A 364 -6.18 -12.52 6.83
C LEU A 364 -6.27 -14.05 6.91
N SER A 365 -6.37 -14.75 5.78
CA SER A 365 -6.36 -16.22 5.75
C SER A 365 -5.04 -16.78 6.29
N THR A 366 -3.91 -16.19 5.89
CA THR A 366 -2.59 -16.55 6.43
C THR A 366 -2.49 -16.21 7.92
N GLY A 367 -2.91 -15.01 8.32
CA GLY A 367 -2.93 -14.56 9.72
C GLY A 367 -3.80 -15.41 10.62
N ALA A 368 -4.94 -15.91 10.12
CA ALA A 368 -5.83 -16.79 10.86
C ALA A 368 -5.09 -18.03 11.40
N ILE A 369 -4.26 -18.65 10.56
CA ILE A 369 -3.47 -19.83 10.93
C ILE A 369 -2.34 -19.45 11.90
N LEU A 370 -1.58 -18.41 11.58
CA LEU A 370 -0.40 -18.01 12.35
C LEU A 370 -0.74 -17.59 13.78
N PHE A 371 -1.85 -16.89 13.95
CA PHE A 371 -2.30 -16.33 15.23
C PHE A 371 -3.51 -17.06 15.83
N ARG A 372 -4.04 -18.08 15.15
CA ARG A 372 -5.22 -18.87 15.57
C ARG A 372 -6.42 -17.97 15.89
N ARG A 373 -6.70 -16.98 15.00
CA ARG A 373 -7.75 -15.97 15.20
C ARG A 373 -9.03 -16.27 14.42
N PRO A 374 -10.16 -16.59 15.11
CA PRO A 374 -11.46 -16.82 14.48
C PRO A 374 -11.94 -15.65 13.61
N ALA A 375 -11.74 -14.40 14.06
CA ALA A 375 -12.13 -13.21 13.32
C ALA A 375 -11.40 -13.09 11.97
N MET A 376 -10.09 -13.36 11.95
CA MET A 376 -9.31 -13.39 10.70
C MET A 376 -9.77 -14.53 9.79
N ARG A 377 -10.12 -15.69 10.36
CA ARG A 377 -10.68 -16.81 9.60
C ARG A 377 -12.03 -16.48 8.96
N ALA A 378 -12.91 -15.79 9.71
CA ALA A 378 -14.21 -15.35 9.20
C ALA A 378 -14.06 -14.36 8.03
N LYS A 379 -13.17 -13.36 8.14
CA LYS A 379 -12.92 -12.33 7.13
C LYS A 379 -12.10 -12.85 5.95
N GLY A 380 -11.12 -13.71 6.16
CA GLY A 380 -10.33 -14.36 5.11
C GLY A 380 -11.18 -15.26 4.22
N GLY A 381 -12.12 -15.99 4.84
CA GLY A 381 -13.13 -16.80 4.15
C GLY A 381 -12.61 -18.15 3.68
N ILE A 382 -11.59 -18.20 2.86
CA ILE A 382 -11.05 -19.41 2.23
C ILE A 382 -9.57 -19.62 2.52
N PHE A 383 -9.10 -20.86 2.46
CA PHE A 383 -7.69 -21.19 2.39
C PHE A 383 -7.23 -21.04 0.94
N ASP A 384 -6.57 -19.92 0.66
CA ASP A 384 -6.21 -19.52 -0.70
C ASP A 384 -4.80 -19.98 -1.11
N ASP A 385 -4.50 -19.80 -2.39
CA ASP A 385 -3.22 -20.22 -2.97
C ASP A 385 -2.01 -19.47 -2.37
N LYS A 386 -2.13 -18.17 -2.04
CA LYS A 386 -1.03 -17.44 -1.37
C LYS A 386 -0.74 -18.06 0.00
N THR A 387 -1.78 -18.31 0.79
CA THR A 387 -1.63 -18.97 2.09
C THR A 387 -0.98 -20.34 1.94
N ARG A 388 -1.36 -21.12 0.92
CA ARG A 388 -0.75 -22.42 0.60
C ARG A 388 0.73 -22.27 0.22
N TRP A 389 1.09 -21.30 -0.62
CA TRP A 389 2.50 -21.04 -0.97
C TRP A 389 3.35 -20.60 0.22
N LEU A 390 2.75 -19.95 1.22
CA LEU A 390 3.46 -19.47 2.40
C LEU A 390 3.55 -20.49 3.53
N LEU A 391 2.51 -21.34 3.71
CA LEU A 391 2.40 -22.21 4.88
C LEU A 391 2.35 -23.72 4.56
N GLY A 392 2.28 -24.08 3.28
CA GLY A 392 2.26 -25.48 2.82
C GLY A 392 0.86 -26.09 2.75
N ASP A 393 0.79 -27.32 2.20
CA ASP A 393 -0.47 -28.05 2.00
C ASP A 393 -1.16 -28.45 3.30
N ASP A 394 -0.39 -28.76 4.35
CA ASP A 394 -0.91 -29.22 5.64
C ASP A 394 -1.63 -28.11 6.42
N ALA A 395 -1.31 -26.86 6.14
CA ALA A 395 -1.93 -25.70 6.77
C ALA A 395 -3.43 -25.56 6.44
N GLU A 396 -3.91 -26.22 5.38
CA GLU A 396 -5.36 -26.28 5.06
C GLU A 396 -6.16 -26.94 6.19
N GLY A 397 -5.61 -28.02 6.79
CA GLY A 397 -6.20 -28.65 7.95
C GLY A 397 -6.20 -27.75 9.19
N ASP A 398 -5.15 -26.97 9.40
CA ASP A 398 -5.09 -25.99 10.50
C ASP A 398 -6.14 -24.89 10.31
N PHE A 399 -6.28 -24.36 9.08
CA PHE A 399 -7.28 -23.36 8.73
C PHE A 399 -8.71 -23.88 8.96
N ALA A 400 -9.00 -25.11 8.57
CA ALA A 400 -10.32 -25.73 8.75
C ALA A 400 -10.70 -25.93 10.23
N ARG A 401 -9.70 -26.15 11.11
CA ARG A 401 -9.93 -26.33 12.56
C ARG A 401 -10.24 -25.04 13.30
N ILE A 402 -9.99 -23.86 12.69
CA ILE A 402 -10.32 -22.57 13.31
C ILE A 402 -11.83 -22.33 13.14
N ASP A 403 -12.55 -22.32 14.23
CA ASP A 403 -14.00 -22.12 14.24
C ASP A 403 -14.36 -20.64 14.06
N ALA A 404 -14.75 -20.27 12.85
CA ALA A 404 -15.12 -18.88 12.51
C ALA A 404 -16.35 -18.37 13.29
N SER A 405 -17.23 -19.27 13.79
CA SER A 405 -18.41 -18.89 14.59
C SER A 405 -18.03 -18.31 15.95
N LYS A 406 -16.79 -18.54 16.40
CA LYS A 406 -16.24 -18.00 17.64
C LYS A 406 -15.54 -16.63 17.44
N ALA A 407 -15.76 -15.96 16.33
CA ALA A 407 -15.24 -14.61 16.12
C ALA A 407 -15.80 -13.65 17.19
N PHE A 408 -14.91 -12.89 17.81
CA PHE A 408 -15.31 -11.82 18.72
C PHE A 408 -15.92 -10.66 17.94
N PRO A 409 -16.73 -9.79 18.61
CA PRO A 409 -17.21 -8.57 18.00
C PRO A 409 -16.08 -7.74 17.40
N VAL A 410 -16.35 -7.08 16.29
CA VAL A 410 -15.40 -6.20 15.60
C VAL A 410 -14.87 -5.14 16.55
N ARG A 411 -13.57 -4.94 16.59
CA ARG A 411 -12.95 -3.81 17.28
C ARG A 411 -13.37 -2.51 16.61
N ARG A 412 -13.87 -1.55 17.39
CA ARG A 412 -14.49 -0.32 16.87
C ARG A 412 -13.64 0.92 17.04
N ALA A 413 -12.53 0.86 17.77
CA ALA A 413 -11.71 2.02 18.08
C ALA A 413 -10.22 1.72 17.91
N PHE A 414 -9.57 2.57 17.13
CA PHE A 414 -8.14 2.60 16.89
C PHE A 414 -7.65 4.04 17.17
N PRO A 415 -7.60 4.44 18.45
CA PRO A 415 -7.45 5.85 18.83
C PRO A 415 -6.08 6.43 18.49
N GLU A 416 -5.01 5.62 18.44
CA GLU A 416 -3.68 6.09 18.04
C GLU A 416 -3.60 6.34 16.53
N GLY A 417 -4.23 5.47 15.73
CA GLY A 417 -4.34 5.62 14.29
C GLY A 417 -5.44 6.57 13.84
N GLY A 418 -6.41 6.87 14.73
CA GLY A 418 -7.50 7.81 14.47
C GLY A 418 -8.70 7.21 13.72
N TYR A 419 -8.84 5.88 13.66
CA TYR A 419 -9.98 5.24 12.99
C TYR A 419 -11.01 4.74 13.98
N PHE A 420 -12.29 5.02 13.68
CA PHE A 420 -13.42 4.57 14.51
C PHE A 420 -14.54 4.01 13.64
N ILE A 421 -15.25 3.00 14.16
CA ILE A 421 -16.32 2.32 13.44
C ILE A 421 -17.63 2.52 14.21
N LEU A 422 -18.60 3.14 13.55
CA LEU A 422 -19.98 3.24 13.97
C LEU A 422 -20.85 2.32 13.09
N GLY A 423 -22.04 2.00 13.57
CA GLY A 423 -22.98 1.20 12.80
C GLY A 423 -23.56 0.02 13.59
N GLU A 424 -24.28 -0.84 12.91
CA GLU A 424 -24.98 -1.97 13.49
C GLU A 424 -24.89 -3.22 12.62
N ASP A 425 -25.23 -4.37 13.18
CA ASP A 425 -25.22 -5.70 12.54
C ASP A 425 -23.88 -6.02 11.84
N LEU A 426 -22.75 -5.51 12.37
CA LEU A 426 -21.43 -5.68 11.77
C LEU A 426 -21.11 -7.15 11.52
N ASP A 427 -20.52 -7.44 10.36
CA ASP A 427 -20.17 -8.77 9.87
C ASP A 427 -21.36 -9.68 9.55
N THR A 428 -22.56 -9.09 9.39
CA THR A 428 -23.75 -9.78 8.92
C THR A 428 -24.24 -9.24 7.58
N PRO A 429 -25.11 -9.93 6.85
CA PRO A 429 -25.67 -9.41 5.59
C PRO A 429 -26.46 -8.09 5.73
N ARG A 430 -26.86 -7.71 6.95
CA ARG A 430 -27.54 -6.45 7.24
C ARG A 430 -26.62 -5.35 7.73
N GLU A 431 -25.32 -5.54 7.63
CA GLU A 431 -24.31 -4.62 8.14
C GLU A 431 -24.54 -3.18 7.66
N ILE A 432 -24.54 -2.24 8.59
CA ILE A 432 -24.29 -0.82 8.33
C ILE A 432 -22.96 -0.49 8.97
N ARG A 433 -21.95 -0.16 8.15
CA ARG A 433 -20.60 0.16 8.59
C ARG A 433 -20.20 1.56 8.17
N ILE A 434 -19.85 2.38 9.14
CA ILE A 434 -19.33 3.74 8.97
C ILE A 434 -17.91 3.74 9.53
N LEU A 435 -16.92 3.92 8.66
CA LEU A 435 -15.52 4.07 9.05
C LEU A 435 -15.14 5.54 8.97
N THR A 436 -14.74 6.13 10.07
CA THR A 436 -14.33 7.54 10.18
C THR A 436 -12.82 7.67 10.19
N ASP A 437 -12.30 8.74 9.56
CA ASP A 437 -10.91 9.13 9.63
C ASP A 437 -10.75 10.41 10.46
N THR A 438 -10.10 10.26 11.60
CA THR A 438 -9.70 11.35 12.52
C THR A 438 -8.22 11.24 12.85
N GLY A 439 -7.47 10.53 12.00
CA GLY A 439 -6.04 10.28 12.16
C GLY A 439 -5.16 11.47 11.79
N PRO A 440 -3.86 11.35 12.05
CA PRO A 440 -2.89 12.31 11.52
C PRO A 440 -2.78 12.15 10.00
N LEU A 441 -2.38 13.22 9.30
CA LEU A 441 -2.25 13.23 7.83
C LEU A 441 -1.37 12.10 7.27
N GLY A 442 -0.40 11.61 8.03
CA GLY A 442 0.51 10.55 7.59
C GLY A 442 1.81 10.51 8.38
N TYR A 443 2.76 9.71 7.92
CA TYR A 443 3.98 9.40 8.65
C TYR A 443 5.11 10.38 8.35
N LEU A 444 5.84 10.77 9.38
CA LEU A 444 6.98 11.71 9.35
C LEU A 444 6.60 13.09 8.77
N ALA A 445 7.62 13.93 8.57
CA ALA A 445 7.43 15.32 8.14
C ALA A 445 6.90 15.49 6.72
N ILE A 446 6.92 14.42 5.89
CA ILE A 446 6.47 14.52 4.50
C ILE A 446 5.04 14.01 4.30
N ALA A 447 4.55 13.15 5.19
CA ALA A 447 3.22 12.50 5.10
C ALA A 447 2.93 11.98 3.68
N ALA A 448 3.88 11.22 3.10
CA ALA A 448 3.97 10.95 1.67
C ALA A 448 2.67 10.39 1.05
N HIS A 449 1.97 9.54 1.79
CA HIS A 449 0.84 8.74 1.31
C HIS A 449 -0.52 9.14 1.87
N GLY A 450 -0.58 10.08 2.80
CA GLY A 450 -1.84 10.60 3.32
C GLY A 450 -2.52 11.59 2.37
N HIS A 451 -3.82 11.73 2.53
CA HIS A 451 -4.67 12.68 1.81
C HIS A 451 -5.19 13.79 2.75
N ALA A 452 -5.73 14.88 2.20
CA ALA A 452 -6.31 15.96 3.01
C ALA A 452 -7.77 15.62 3.36
N ASP A 453 -7.99 14.55 4.10
CA ASP A 453 -9.24 13.85 4.36
C ASP A 453 -9.66 13.84 5.85
N ALA A 454 -9.02 14.66 6.68
CA ALA A 454 -9.37 14.73 8.10
C ALA A 454 -10.87 14.96 8.31
N LEU A 455 -11.47 14.18 9.23
CA LEU A 455 -12.90 14.11 9.53
C LEU A 455 -13.74 13.60 8.35
N ALA A 456 -13.17 12.93 7.37
CA ALA A 456 -13.91 12.18 6.36
C ALA A 456 -14.43 10.84 6.93
N PHE A 457 -15.29 10.19 6.17
CA PHE A 457 -15.78 8.85 6.50
C PHE A 457 -16.28 8.13 5.26
N THR A 458 -16.35 6.81 5.35
CA THR A 458 -16.98 5.94 4.35
C THR A 458 -18.21 5.25 4.94
N LEU A 459 -19.15 4.83 4.08
CA LEU A 459 -20.36 4.11 4.45
C LEU A 459 -20.54 2.90 3.54
N SER A 460 -20.69 1.73 4.14
CA SER A 460 -21.07 0.47 3.48
C SER A 460 -22.36 -0.07 4.09
N VAL A 461 -23.24 -0.62 3.24
CA VAL A 461 -24.53 -1.19 3.63
C VAL A 461 -24.65 -2.60 3.04
N GLY A 462 -24.74 -3.63 3.89
CA GLY A 462 -24.79 -5.01 3.47
C GLY A 462 -23.57 -5.43 2.61
N GLY A 463 -22.38 -4.88 2.90
CA GLY A 463 -21.17 -5.11 2.13
C GLY A 463 -21.12 -4.41 0.77
N LYS A 464 -21.97 -3.40 0.57
CA LYS A 464 -22.01 -2.57 -0.64
C LYS A 464 -21.55 -1.17 -0.28
N PRO A 465 -20.39 -0.69 -0.75
CA PRO A 465 -19.94 0.69 -0.55
C PRO A 465 -20.96 1.69 -1.12
N ILE A 466 -21.33 2.68 -0.34
CA ILE A 466 -22.26 3.76 -0.73
C ILE A 466 -21.51 5.10 -0.78
N LEU A 467 -20.95 5.55 0.36
CA LEU A 467 -20.04 6.68 0.39
C LEU A 467 -18.61 6.14 0.46
N VAL A 468 -17.78 6.58 -0.47
CA VAL A 468 -16.45 6.03 -0.69
C VAL A 468 -15.36 7.08 -0.53
N ASP A 469 -14.13 6.63 -0.33
CA ASP A 469 -12.92 7.37 -0.68
C ASP A 469 -12.66 7.16 -2.17
N PRO A 470 -12.35 8.21 -2.95
CA PRO A 470 -12.24 8.09 -4.40
C PRO A 470 -10.95 7.42 -4.89
N GLY A 471 -10.00 7.10 -4.00
CA GLY A 471 -8.75 6.42 -4.34
C GLY A 471 -7.62 7.36 -4.77
N THR A 472 -6.72 6.89 -5.66
CA THR A 472 -5.43 7.57 -5.95
C THR A 472 -5.22 7.94 -7.42
N PHE A 473 -5.54 7.07 -8.34
CA PHE A 473 -5.27 7.12 -9.77
C PHE A 473 -3.77 7.15 -10.12
N SER A 474 -3.07 8.29 -10.01
CA SER A 474 -1.71 8.45 -10.51
C SER A 474 -0.78 9.20 -9.56
N TYR A 475 0.53 8.89 -9.62
CA TYR A 475 1.58 9.63 -8.90
C TYR A 475 2.32 10.64 -9.77
N SER A 476 2.30 10.46 -11.07
CA SER A 476 3.07 11.25 -12.05
C SER A 476 2.26 12.38 -12.68
N GLU A 477 0.95 12.21 -12.84
CA GLU A 477 0.06 13.19 -13.45
C GLU A 477 -0.42 14.22 -12.42
N MET A 478 0.32 15.33 -12.27
CA MET A 478 0.15 16.32 -11.20
C MET A 478 -1.29 16.84 -11.01
N PRO A 479 -2.09 17.16 -12.05
CA PRO A 479 -3.48 17.59 -11.85
C PRO A 479 -4.34 16.52 -11.17
N TRP A 480 -4.21 15.25 -11.60
CA TRP A 480 -4.92 14.13 -11.01
C TRP A 480 -4.36 13.76 -9.63
N ARG A 481 -3.04 13.84 -9.46
CA ARG A 481 -2.39 13.63 -8.16
C ARG A 481 -2.92 14.60 -7.10
N HIS A 482 -3.08 15.89 -7.46
CA HIS A 482 -3.67 16.88 -6.56
C HIS A 482 -5.15 16.62 -6.33
N TYR A 483 -5.92 16.34 -7.41
CA TYR A 483 -7.36 16.05 -7.31
C TYR A 483 -7.65 14.95 -6.27
N PHE A 484 -7.09 13.75 -6.44
CA PHE A 484 -7.39 12.61 -5.57
C PHE A 484 -6.88 12.76 -4.12
N ARG A 485 -5.95 13.66 -3.86
CA ARG A 485 -5.46 13.97 -2.51
C ARG A 485 -6.09 15.19 -1.88
N SER A 486 -6.88 15.97 -2.64
CA SER A 486 -7.48 17.21 -2.17
C SER A 486 -8.62 16.95 -1.18
N THR A 487 -8.92 17.92 -0.34
CA THR A 487 -10.06 17.83 0.59
C THR A 487 -11.38 17.68 -0.14
N ALA A 488 -11.53 18.31 -1.30
CA ALA A 488 -12.73 18.24 -2.12
C ALA A 488 -13.02 16.84 -2.68
N ALA A 489 -12.03 15.93 -2.68
CA ALA A 489 -12.19 14.54 -3.09
C ALA A 489 -12.70 13.62 -1.96
N HIS A 490 -12.95 14.12 -0.75
CA HIS A 490 -13.31 13.31 0.41
C HIS A 490 -14.63 13.77 1.05
N ASN A 491 -15.27 12.88 1.83
CA ASN A 491 -16.56 13.11 2.49
C ASN A 491 -16.41 14.03 3.71
N THR A 492 -15.98 15.28 3.49
CA THR A 492 -15.71 16.26 4.53
C THR A 492 -16.03 17.69 4.09
N VAL A 493 -15.69 18.68 4.91
CA VAL A 493 -15.98 20.10 4.68
C VAL A 493 -14.81 20.80 4.03
N VAL A 494 -15.07 21.57 2.98
CA VAL A 494 -14.13 22.47 2.32
C VAL A 494 -14.52 23.92 2.61
N ILE A 495 -13.55 24.75 2.98
CA ILE A 495 -13.69 26.18 3.26
C ILE A 495 -12.95 26.98 2.19
N ASP A 496 -13.63 27.96 1.56
CA ASP A 496 -13.07 28.86 0.54
C ASP A 496 -12.36 28.14 -0.62
N GLY A 497 -12.79 26.90 -0.93
CA GLY A 497 -12.15 26.08 -1.94
C GLY A 497 -10.71 25.67 -1.61
N GLN A 498 -10.30 25.73 -0.34
CA GLN A 498 -8.94 25.41 0.11
C GLN A 498 -8.87 24.02 0.72
N ASP A 499 -7.76 23.33 0.50
CA ASP A 499 -7.47 22.05 1.18
C ASP A 499 -7.20 22.26 2.67
N GLN A 500 -7.48 21.25 3.50
CA GLN A 500 -7.14 21.23 4.93
C GLN A 500 -5.64 21.27 5.19
N SER A 501 -4.86 20.68 4.28
CA SER A 501 -3.40 20.60 4.33
C SER A 501 -2.79 21.25 3.10
N GLU A 502 -1.54 21.78 3.21
CA GLU A 502 -0.90 22.49 2.09
C GLU A 502 -0.09 21.52 1.21
N PHE A 503 -0.49 21.39 -0.04
CA PHE A 503 0.16 20.52 -1.03
C PHE A 503 1.57 21.01 -1.38
N GLY A 504 2.57 20.14 -1.27
CA GLY A 504 3.98 20.45 -1.54
C GLY A 504 4.58 19.67 -2.71
N GLY A 505 3.80 18.79 -3.33
CA GLY A 505 4.22 17.92 -4.43
C GLY A 505 3.74 16.49 -4.27
N SER A 506 4.07 15.60 -5.22
CA SER A 506 3.50 14.24 -5.30
C SER A 506 3.58 13.43 -4.00
N PHE A 507 4.62 13.64 -3.19
CA PHE A 507 4.87 12.89 -1.94
C PHE A 507 5.28 13.83 -0.80
N LEU A 508 4.70 15.03 -0.75
CA LEU A 508 5.03 16.02 0.27
C LEU A 508 3.84 16.89 0.58
N TRP A 509 3.56 17.06 1.85
CA TRP A 509 2.72 18.10 2.41
C TRP A 509 3.60 19.14 3.13
N LEU A 510 3.36 20.43 2.91
CA LEU A 510 4.10 21.53 3.54
C LEU A 510 3.52 21.90 4.89
N GLN A 511 2.18 21.87 5.00
CA GLN A 511 1.46 22.06 6.26
C GLN A 511 0.44 20.93 6.43
N HIS A 512 0.31 20.44 7.64
CA HIS A 512 -0.56 19.33 7.99
C HIS A 512 -1.74 19.84 8.82
N ALA A 513 -2.94 19.40 8.49
CA ALA A 513 -4.06 19.45 9.40
C ALA A 513 -3.84 18.44 10.53
N ASN A 514 -4.07 18.85 11.77
CA ASN A 514 -4.00 17.98 12.94
C ASN A 514 -5.40 17.71 13.45
N ALA A 515 -5.85 16.48 13.35
CA ALA A 515 -7.12 16.05 13.89
C ALA A 515 -6.97 15.64 15.37
N VAL A 516 -7.99 15.95 16.18
CA VAL A 516 -8.04 15.62 17.59
C VAL A 516 -9.41 15.04 17.92
N VAL A 517 -9.41 13.83 18.46
CA VAL A 517 -10.62 13.17 18.97
C VAL A 517 -10.94 13.71 20.36
N GLU A 518 -12.16 14.22 20.55
CA GLU A 518 -12.64 14.75 21.82
C GLU A 518 -13.37 13.67 22.63
N ALA A 519 -14.18 12.84 21.96
CA ALA A 519 -14.96 11.78 22.59
C ALA A 519 -15.36 10.68 21.60
N PHE A 520 -15.38 9.44 22.09
CA PHE A 520 -15.94 8.30 21.37
C PHE A 520 -16.75 7.41 22.31
N ARG A 521 -17.93 7.02 21.85
CA ARG A 521 -18.81 6.05 22.54
C ARG A 521 -19.49 5.18 21.49
N ALA A 522 -19.33 3.88 21.59
CA ALA A 522 -19.95 2.89 20.69
C ALA A 522 -20.83 1.85 21.44
N ALA A 523 -21.19 2.12 22.69
CA ALA A 523 -22.02 1.23 23.49
C ALA A 523 -23.47 1.73 23.51
N GLY A 524 -24.43 0.79 23.38
CA GLY A 524 -25.88 1.08 23.36
C GLY A 524 -26.39 1.51 21.99
N ASP A 525 -27.64 1.96 21.98
CA ASP A 525 -28.34 2.30 20.73
C ASP A 525 -27.83 3.62 20.11
N GLU A 526 -27.26 4.49 20.90
CA GLU A 526 -26.66 5.75 20.44
C GLU A 526 -25.14 5.66 20.50
N GLN A 527 -24.50 5.74 19.34
CA GLN A 527 -23.05 5.73 19.18
C GLN A 527 -22.59 7.11 18.72
N THR A 528 -21.55 7.64 19.32
CA THR A 528 -21.06 9.00 19.03
C THR A 528 -19.56 9.05 18.88
N LEU A 529 -19.10 9.87 17.92
CA LEU A 529 -17.72 10.32 17.80
C LEU A 529 -17.71 11.83 17.64
N THR A 530 -16.82 12.52 18.33
CA THR A 530 -16.61 13.96 18.16
C THR A 530 -15.13 14.22 17.98
N ALA A 531 -14.78 14.94 16.92
CA ALA A 531 -13.41 15.33 16.62
C ALA A 531 -13.36 16.70 15.95
N HIS A 532 -12.21 17.35 15.97
CA HIS A 532 -11.95 18.57 15.24
C HIS A 532 -10.57 18.55 14.60
N HIS A 533 -10.36 19.44 13.62
CA HIS A 533 -9.03 19.69 13.05
C HIS A 533 -8.72 21.19 12.99
N ASP A 534 -7.42 21.50 12.85
CA ASP A 534 -6.90 22.88 12.81
C ASP A 534 -6.47 23.34 11.40
N GLY A 535 -6.72 22.55 10.37
CA GLY A 535 -6.22 22.74 9.02
C GLY A 535 -6.54 24.11 8.40
N TYR A 536 -7.72 24.67 8.71
CA TYR A 536 -8.16 25.98 8.22
C TYR A 536 -7.75 27.17 9.10
N ARG A 537 -7.01 26.93 10.19
CA ARG A 537 -6.49 28.04 11.03
C ARG A 537 -5.44 28.91 10.31
N ARG A 538 -4.90 28.42 9.18
CA ARG A 538 -3.97 29.16 8.35
C ARG A 538 -4.61 30.19 7.43
N LEU A 539 -5.95 30.17 7.29
CA LEU A 539 -6.68 31.14 6.49
C LEU A 539 -6.57 32.56 7.09
N PRO A 540 -6.70 33.63 6.30
CA PRO A 540 -6.67 35.01 6.80
C PRO A 540 -7.69 35.27 7.93
N ASP A 541 -8.91 34.76 7.80
CA ASP A 541 -9.84 34.56 8.91
C ASP A 541 -9.80 33.07 9.29
N PRO A 542 -9.22 32.72 10.45
CA PRO A 542 -9.03 31.34 10.85
C PRO A 542 -10.36 30.63 11.10
N VAL A 543 -10.52 29.43 10.52
CA VAL A 543 -11.68 28.56 10.75
C VAL A 543 -11.26 27.31 11.51
N ARG A 544 -12.03 26.96 12.56
CA ARG A 544 -11.94 25.65 13.22
C ARG A 544 -13.14 24.82 12.80
N HIS A 545 -12.89 23.66 12.24
CA HIS A 545 -13.92 22.68 11.90
C HIS A 545 -13.97 21.60 12.98
N ARG A 546 -15.15 21.37 13.53
CA ARG A 546 -15.48 20.32 14.49
C ARG A 546 -16.65 19.52 13.96
N ARG A 547 -16.53 18.20 13.89
CA ARG A 547 -17.59 17.29 13.42
C ARG A 547 -17.99 16.33 14.53
N THR A 548 -19.28 16.12 14.71
CA THR A 548 -19.87 15.08 15.55
C THR A 548 -20.66 14.12 14.67
N TRP A 549 -20.32 12.85 14.73
CA TRP A 549 -21.11 11.75 14.18
C TRP A 549 -21.96 11.17 15.31
N ARG A 550 -23.25 10.97 15.03
CA ARG A 550 -24.21 10.32 15.95
C ARG A 550 -24.98 9.28 15.19
N TYR A 551 -24.70 8.01 15.44
CA TYR A 551 -25.41 6.89 14.86
C TYR A 551 -26.44 6.34 15.85
N THR A 552 -27.71 6.20 15.40
CA THR A 552 -28.81 5.64 16.18
C THR A 552 -29.16 4.27 15.62
N ALA A 553 -28.76 3.22 16.34
CA ALA A 553 -29.06 1.84 15.98
C ALA A 553 -30.56 1.55 16.03
N GLY A 554 -31.03 0.62 15.20
CA GLY A 554 -32.45 0.28 15.04
C GLY A 554 -33.26 1.32 14.26
N ALA A 555 -32.90 2.62 14.34
CA ALA A 555 -33.42 3.65 13.44
C ALA A 555 -32.60 3.77 12.16
N ALA A 556 -31.43 3.14 12.12
CA ALA A 556 -30.47 3.17 11.02
C ALA A 556 -30.21 4.62 10.50
N THR A 557 -29.97 5.53 11.44
CA THR A 557 -29.82 6.95 11.13
C THR A 557 -28.48 7.48 11.61
N LEU A 558 -27.73 8.13 10.70
CA LEU A 558 -26.52 8.87 11.02
C LEU A 558 -26.81 10.39 10.98
N GLY A 559 -26.71 11.03 12.13
CA GLY A 559 -26.68 12.49 12.24
C GLY A 559 -25.24 13.00 12.24
N LEU A 560 -24.96 13.99 11.38
CA LEU A 560 -23.70 14.72 11.38
C LEU A 560 -23.96 16.16 11.84
N THR A 561 -23.09 16.64 12.71
CA THR A 561 -23.08 18.06 13.09
C THR A 561 -21.70 18.62 12.78
N ASP A 562 -21.64 19.54 11.80
CA ASP A 562 -20.45 20.31 11.45
C ASP A 562 -20.54 21.69 12.09
N GLU A 563 -19.63 21.99 13.00
CA GLU A 563 -19.49 23.27 13.68
C GLU A 563 -18.27 24.00 13.11
N LEU A 564 -18.52 25.19 12.54
CA LEU A 564 -17.48 26.05 12.00
C LEU A 564 -17.37 27.29 12.88
N ALA A 565 -16.21 27.51 13.49
CA ALA A 565 -15.95 28.70 14.30
C ALA A 565 -15.00 29.63 13.53
N CYS A 566 -15.53 30.80 13.15
CA CYS A 566 -14.81 31.85 12.41
C CYS A 566 -15.43 33.23 12.73
N SER A 567 -14.80 34.31 12.25
CA SER A 567 -15.26 35.69 12.51
C SER A 567 -15.89 36.35 11.28
N GLY A 568 -15.42 36.01 10.11
CA GLY A 568 -15.79 36.63 8.84
C GLY A 568 -16.64 35.74 7.92
N PRO A 569 -16.84 36.19 6.68
CA PRO A 569 -17.57 35.45 5.66
C PRO A 569 -16.67 34.39 5.01
N HIS A 570 -17.24 33.19 4.79
CA HIS A 570 -16.57 32.09 4.09
C HIS A 570 -17.55 31.37 3.15
N SER A 571 -17.03 30.84 2.05
CA SER A 571 -17.74 29.81 1.28
C SER A 571 -17.53 28.44 1.93
N VAL A 572 -18.60 27.66 1.99
CA VAL A 572 -18.61 26.32 2.59
C VAL A 572 -19.17 25.33 1.59
N ALA A 573 -18.49 24.17 1.45
CA ALA A 573 -18.98 23.05 0.68
C ALA A 573 -18.75 21.75 1.47
N VAL A 574 -19.79 20.93 1.60
CA VAL A 574 -19.72 19.58 2.18
C VAL A 574 -19.85 18.58 1.05
N TYR A 575 -18.85 17.76 0.85
CA TYR A 575 -18.76 16.79 -0.24
C TYR A 575 -19.25 15.41 0.18
N TRP A 576 -19.85 14.68 -0.78
CA TRP A 576 -20.40 13.33 -0.61
C TRP A 576 -20.09 12.52 -1.87
N HIS A 577 -19.05 11.67 -1.82
CA HIS A 577 -18.59 10.87 -2.94
C HIS A 577 -19.26 9.50 -2.92
N PHE A 578 -20.06 9.22 -3.96
CA PHE A 578 -20.77 7.95 -4.09
C PHE A 578 -19.95 6.94 -4.90
N ALA A 579 -20.12 5.67 -4.55
CA ALA A 579 -19.56 4.58 -5.35
C ALA A 579 -20.15 4.64 -6.79
N PRO A 580 -19.35 4.26 -7.81
CA PRO A 580 -19.78 4.33 -9.22
C PRO A 580 -21.09 3.60 -9.53
N GLU A 581 -21.39 2.54 -8.78
CA GLU A 581 -22.61 1.73 -8.95
C GLU A 581 -23.85 2.34 -8.31
N CYS A 582 -23.72 3.46 -7.62
CA CYS A 582 -24.85 4.15 -7.03
C CYS A 582 -25.61 4.97 -8.08
N THR A 583 -26.93 4.83 -8.10
CA THR A 583 -27.80 5.80 -8.80
C THR A 583 -28.15 6.91 -7.82
N VAL A 584 -27.78 8.15 -8.15
CA VAL A 584 -27.92 9.32 -7.27
C VAL A 584 -28.82 10.37 -7.90
N SER A 585 -29.74 10.92 -7.11
CA SER A 585 -30.68 11.98 -7.54
C SER A 585 -30.92 12.99 -6.42
N ILE A 586 -31.43 14.21 -6.79
CA ILE A 586 -31.93 15.19 -5.84
C ILE A 586 -33.44 15.08 -5.78
N GLU A 587 -33.98 14.89 -4.59
CA GLU A 587 -35.42 14.88 -4.27
C GLU A 587 -35.73 16.01 -3.27
N GLY A 588 -36.20 17.14 -3.77
CA GLY A 588 -36.43 18.35 -2.96
C GLY A 588 -35.11 18.88 -2.37
N ASN A 589 -34.99 18.90 -1.03
CA ASN A 589 -33.80 19.31 -0.32
C ASN A 589 -32.96 18.12 0.16
N SER A 590 -33.07 16.97 -0.51
CA SER A 590 -32.34 15.76 -0.15
C SER A 590 -31.65 15.15 -1.36
N VAL A 591 -30.51 14.48 -1.12
CA VAL A 591 -29.84 13.63 -2.09
C VAL A 591 -30.19 12.19 -1.75
N VAL A 592 -30.57 11.42 -2.76
CA VAL A 592 -30.95 10.01 -2.63
C VAL A 592 -30.01 9.16 -3.44
N ALA A 593 -29.37 8.19 -2.79
CA ALA A 593 -28.52 7.20 -3.42
C ALA A 593 -29.12 5.80 -3.28
N ASN A 594 -29.17 5.06 -4.39
CA ASN A 594 -29.66 3.68 -4.42
C ASN A 594 -28.58 2.77 -5.02
N ARG A 595 -28.39 1.59 -4.41
CA ARG A 595 -27.49 0.52 -4.89
C ARG A 595 -28.01 -0.85 -4.46
N ASP A 596 -28.41 -1.71 -5.40
CA ASP A 596 -28.76 -3.12 -5.16
C ASP A 596 -29.67 -3.35 -3.95
N GLY A 597 -30.75 -2.56 -3.82
CA GLY A 597 -31.72 -2.61 -2.72
C GLY A 597 -31.36 -1.71 -1.52
N ALA A 598 -30.12 -1.34 -1.30
CA ALA A 598 -29.78 -0.32 -0.30
C ALA A 598 -30.22 1.07 -0.78
N ARG A 599 -30.83 1.86 0.11
CA ARG A 599 -31.22 3.25 -0.14
C ARG A 599 -30.72 4.14 0.98
N VAL A 600 -29.99 5.21 0.63
CA VAL A 600 -29.51 6.22 1.58
C VAL A 600 -30.05 7.59 1.17
N VAL A 601 -30.67 8.28 2.12
CA VAL A 601 -31.24 9.63 1.92
C VAL A 601 -30.45 10.61 2.79
N LEU A 602 -29.78 11.56 2.15
CA LEU A 602 -29.01 12.63 2.79
C LEU A 602 -29.84 13.92 2.77
N ARG A 603 -30.27 14.39 3.92
CA ARG A 603 -31.00 15.66 4.03
C ARG A 603 -30.01 16.82 4.12
N CYS A 604 -30.05 17.71 3.14
CA CYS A 604 -29.24 18.92 3.14
C CYS A 604 -29.65 19.86 4.29
N PRO A 605 -28.70 20.38 5.08
CA PRO A 605 -29.00 21.28 6.19
C PRO A 605 -29.48 22.65 5.69
N ASN A 606 -30.25 23.35 6.51
CA ASN A 606 -30.63 24.72 6.23
C ASN A 606 -29.41 25.63 6.06
N GLY A 607 -29.44 26.53 5.11
CA GLY A 607 -28.34 27.44 4.78
C GLY A 607 -27.39 26.93 3.71
N LEU A 608 -27.51 25.64 3.32
CA LEU A 608 -26.82 25.06 2.19
C LEU A 608 -27.82 24.60 1.12
N ALA A 609 -27.33 24.44 -0.11
CA ALA A 609 -28.13 23.94 -1.23
C ALA A 609 -27.46 22.71 -1.85
N PRO A 610 -28.21 21.63 -2.17
CA PRO A 610 -27.66 20.44 -2.77
C PRO A 610 -27.45 20.63 -4.28
N SER A 611 -26.33 20.11 -4.79
CA SER A 611 -26.04 19.98 -6.21
C SER A 611 -25.35 18.64 -6.48
N LEU A 612 -25.38 18.16 -7.74
CA LEU A 612 -24.65 16.98 -8.18
C LEU A 612 -23.57 17.38 -9.17
N ALA A 613 -22.43 16.74 -9.05
CA ALA A 613 -21.31 16.84 -9.97
C ALA A 613 -20.93 15.45 -10.50
N SER A 614 -20.39 15.39 -11.71
CA SER A 614 -19.73 14.22 -12.23
C SER A 614 -18.25 14.30 -11.88
N ASP A 615 -17.81 13.40 -11.04
CA ASP A 615 -16.44 13.28 -10.55
C ASP A 615 -15.84 11.93 -10.90
N TRP A 616 -14.76 11.54 -10.24
CA TRP A 616 -14.00 10.35 -10.58
C TRP A 616 -13.77 9.46 -9.36
N PHE A 617 -13.81 8.15 -9.61
CA PHE A 617 -13.40 7.11 -8.68
C PHE A 617 -12.29 6.26 -9.32
N SER A 618 -11.28 5.90 -8.54
CA SER A 618 -10.14 5.09 -8.96
C SER A 618 -10.02 3.87 -8.04
N ASP A 619 -10.35 2.72 -8.58
CA ASP A 619 -10.21 1.41 -7.92
C ASP A 619 -8.84 0.76 -8.11
N GLY A 620 -7.97 1.38 -8.91
CA GLY A 620 -6.65 0.87 -9.21
C GLY A 620 -5.72 1.92 -9.82
N PHE A 621 -4.42 1.63 -9.79
CA PHE A 621 -3.41 2.55 -10.31
C PHE A 621 -3.60 2.79 -11.81
N ASP A 622 -3.67 4.06 -12.19
CA ASP A 622 -3.86 4.57 -13.55
C ASP A 622 -5.19 4.14 -14.22
N THR A 623 -6.18 3.77 -13.40
CA THR A 623 -7.56 3.52 -13.82
C THR A 623 -8.51 4.43 -13.07
N LYS A 624 -9.51 4.99 -13.77
CA LYS A 624 -10.57 5.76 -13.13
C LYS A 624 -11.86 5.66 -13.93
N VAL A 625 -12.97 5.71 -13.22
CA VAL A 625 -14.32 5.69 -13.79
C VAL A 625 -15.12 6.90 -13.31
N PRO A 626 -16.11 7.36 -14.08
CA PRO A 626 -17.02 8.41 -13.62
C PRO A 626 -17.78 7.95 -12.39
N ALA A 627 -17.94 8.87 -11.42
CA ALA A 627 -18.75 8.67 -10.22
C ALA A 627 -19.53 9.96 -9.92
N THR A 628 -20.61 9.84 -9.17
CA THR A 628 -21.40 11.01 -8.77
C THR A 628 -20.95 11.52 -7.42
N THR A 629 -20.76 12.84 -7.33
CA THR A 629 -20.54 13.57 -6.06
C THR A 629 -21.70 14.52 -5.81
N ALA A 630 -22.26 14.48 -4.61
CA ALA A 630 -23.15 15.55 -4.17
C ALA A 630 -22.36 16.59 -3.37
N VAL A 631 -22.74 17.85 -3.54
CA VAL A 631 -22.15 18.98 -2.83
C VAL A 631 -23.25 19.78 -2.17
N PHE A 632 -23.15 20.00 -0.86
CA PHE A 632 -24.01 20.92 -0.12
C PHE A 632 -23.23 22.24 0.06
N GLY A 633 -23.52 23.21 -0.80
CA GLY A 633 -22.78 24.47 -0.91
C GLY A 633 -23.55 25.66 -0.34
N GLY A 634 -22.83 26.63 0.23
CA GLY A 634 -23.41 27.88 0.76
C GLY A 634 -22.37 28.88 1.22
N GLN A 635 -22.85 29.96 1.84
CA GLN A 635 -22.05 31.03 2.43
C GLN A 635 -22.39 31.17 3.90
N ILE A 636 -21.37 31.48 4.72
CA ILE A 636 -21.54 31.83 6.14
C ILE A 636 -20.98 33.22 6.42
N ALA A 637 -21.44 33.82 7.48
CA ALA A 637 -20.93 35.11 7.97
C ALA A 637 -20.67 34.98 9.48
N GLY A 638 -19.51 34.40 9.86
CA GLY A 638 -19.17 34.04 11.21
C GLY A 638 -19.52 32.58 11.55
N ASN A 639 -19.63 32.26 12.84
CA ASN A 639 -19.89 30.90 13.33
C ASN A 639 -21.12 30.26 12.68
N ALA A 640 -21.01 29.00 12.29
CA ALA A 640 -22.10 28.25 11.68
C ALA A 640 -22.18 26.82 12.22
N ILE A 641 -23.39 26.26 12.21
CA ILE A 641 -23.64 24.85 12.57
C ILE A 641 -24.56 24.24 11.51
N PHE A 642 -24.07 23.19 10.86
CA PHE A 642 -24.81 22.42 9.89
C PHE A 642 -25.16 21.05 10.45
N ARG A 643 -26.41 20.62 10.28
CA ARG A 643 -26.88 19.29 10.70
C ARG A 643 -27.39 18.52 9.48
N THR A 644 -26.61 17.53 9.08
CA THR A 644 -26.98 16.60 8.00
C THR A 644 -27.50 15.30 8.61
N GLU A 645 -28.63 14.81 8.14
CA GLU A 645 -29.20 13.52 8.52
C GLU A 645 -29.13 12.55 7.35
N LEU A 646 -28.55 11.37 7.60
CA LEU A 646 -28.53 10.24 6.66
C LEU A 646 -29.48 9.17 7.18
N LYS A 647 -30.57 8.88 6.44
CA LYS A 647 -31.44 7.71 6.70
C LYS A 647 -30.99 6.57 5.82
N ILE A 648 -30.68 5.42 6.44
CA ILE A 648 -30.08 4.26 5.80
C ILE A 648 -31.09 3.13 5.83
N ASN A 649 -31.53 2.66 4.66
CA ASN A 649 -32.39 1.51 4.53
C ASN A 649 -31.59 0.38 3.90
N ALA A 650 -31.27 -0.66 4.67
CA ALA A 650 -30.76 -1.92 4.15
C ALA A 650 -31.94 -2.72 3.56
N ALA A 651 -31.71 -3.41 2.43
CA ALA A 651 -32.72 -4.28 1.81
C ALA A 651 -33.03 -5.51 2.65
#